data_88a352b94b278e96efeee05f4b05ee0f
#
_entry.id   88a352b94b278e96efeee05f4b05ee0f
#
_cell.length_a   1.000
_cell.length_b   1.000
_cell.length_c   1.000
_cell.angle_alpha   90.00
_cell.angle_beta   90.00
_cell.angle_gamma   90.00
#
_symmetry.space_group_name_H-M   'P 1'
#
loop_
_entity.id
_entity.type
_entity.pdbx_description
1 polymer ?
#
loop_
_entity_poly.entity_id
_entity_poly.type
_entity_poly.pdbx_seq_one_letter_code
_entity_poly.pdbx_strand_id
1 'polypeptide(L)'
;MFRNHPVLRYGCSKAIFVALVFGNVFAFGARLCAENAAKYLPPPQPQGGVVTTVVVTPPPPGNVGRKIFAGLKRDGRIVARGQAVVPASGYAMVNIEAMEATQTLRDGEYELWLTINRDELESCYPSYGDLFVSEKWNMREALGDPSVWKERKVIYLGDSVALWLSDPSVWKERKLSKRENLITVHYHRYDEDYDNVGVWTWDAHDKRTPDQNEIFEVGRDDYGPVLQFDRGDYGEKGDSDKIGVLARMAGDWNRKDGDDKFWNPGMGGDIYLVGGENRAWAQRPDISPRLVSASIDAPDRIVIGMSRRVSQSDVTPDKITITDDQKEKQASAATRLLSHDGKPTANDVELTISAPLDVVRRAYEVKVEGFGGSVRALPRAILADTNLFYDGAAVLGATYTHEATTFRVFAPTARAMQVVIYDQATGDKGRASHVMHAMGKGIWEGKVAGDLEGKFYLYNPEGDGFTPGREVLDIYAINAVNSSQRARITDLSKTNPPGWEKAKAGPAFDSPVDMVVYEMHVRDFTIAETSGVKHKGKYLGFTEAGTHLPGDAAIKTGLDSLTELGVTHVQLLPVQDFENDEAGTNYNWGYVTSAYNTPEGWYATGINDDSRIRELKRLIAALHGRGIGVILDVVYNHTANSTSFNALVPRYYYRYMADGRLYNSSGCGNDFRSEAPMARKYILDTLKYWTREYGVDGYRFDIMSLIDLDTMKEVERELRAINPRIVLYGEAWGGQNLPPGLKSTDKENVRGTHLGGFNDNVRDAFIGSQFDKNKRAFVEDGSGIEMVKHGIEGNWRDWAPTPAQAINFLSCHDNLVIWDKLKISKPAATEAEMKEMMKLGYLMLLTSQGVPFLHGGEEFARTKFGNDNSYNASDSINEVDWSLKKKNYDLFTYTRDLIALRKAHPVFRLRAKEQIAAWLRFHDTNVPGTVMFTLDPGSVPGETWKHVCVIANSADATSSDFTLPAGQWHVALDASGAVKDERVVEGTVNVRYKSGMILYQR
;
A
#
# COMPACT_ATOMS: atom_id res chain seq x y z
N MET A 1 42.58 -1.65 20.80
CA MET A 1 41.29 -1.38 21.45
C MET A 1 40.16 -1.50 20.43
N PHE A 2 39.97 -2.65 19.85
CA PHE A 2 38.77 -2.94 19.06
C PHE A 2 38.27 -4.33 19.45
N ARG A 3 37.86 -4.44 20.66
CA ARG A 3 36.98 -5.52 21.10
C ARG A 3 35.55 -5.01 20.88
N ASN A 4 34.80 -5.73 20.08
CA ASN A 4 33.36 -5.51 19.82
C ASN A 4 32.99 -4.45 18.81
N HIS A 5 33.37 -4.63 17.54
CA HIS A 5 32.57 -4.09 16.44
C HIS A 5 31.74 -5.23 15.84
N PRO A 6 30.41 -5.24 15.97
CA PRO A 6 29.56 -6.34 15.52
C PRO A 6 29.64 -6.59 14.01
N VAL A 7 29.99 -5.58 13.22
CA VAL A 7 30.09 -5.63 11.76
C VAL A 7 31.20 -6.54 11.27
N LEU A 8 32.34 -6.58 11.97
CA LEU A 8 33.52 -7.40 11.58
C LEU A 8 33.37 -8.89 11.90
N ARG A 9 32.57 -9.23 12.90
CA ARG A 9 32.27 -10.65 13.21
C ARG A 9 31.23 -11.23 12.25
N TYR A 10 30.37 -10.36 11.67
CA TYR A 10 29.35 -10.77 10.72
C TYR A 10 29.89 -11.07 9.33
N GLY A 11 30.91 -10.39 8.88
CA GLY A 11 31.47 -10.55 7.55
C GLY A 11 32.14 -11.91 7.31
N CYS A 12 32.82 -12.45 8.30
CA CYS A 12 33.59 -13.70 8.13
C CYS A 12 32.85 -15.00 8.41
N SER A 13 31.85 -14.98 9.29
CA SER A 13 31.14 -16.20 9.67
C SER A 13 29.84 -16.45 8.94
N LYS A 14 29.27 -15.44 8.28
CA LYS A 14 28.01 -15.55 7.56
C LYS A 14 28.12 -15.57 6.03
N ALA A 15 29.25 -15.15 5.50
CA ALA A 15 29.46 -15.15 4.03
C ALA A 15 29.57 -16.56 3.44
N ILE A 16 29.36 -17.60 4.24
CA ILE A 16 29.80 -18.93 3.86
C ILE A 16 28.91 -20.05 4.39
N PHE A 17 27.61 -19.84 4.34
CA PHE A 17 26.68 -20.95 4.41
C PHE A 17 25.94 -21.07 3.09
N VAL A 18 26.25 -22.05 2.30
CA VAL A 18 25.46 -22.48 1.14
C VAL A 18 24.39 -23.43 1.65
N ALA A 19 23.11 -23.11 1.46
CA ALA A 19 22.05 -24.03 1.75
C ALA A 19 21.38 -24.48 0.44
N LEU A 20 21.50 -25.73 0.09
CA LEU A 20 20.75 -26.37 -0.97
C LEU A 20 19.44 -26.89 -0.40
N VAL A 21 18.31 -26.43 -0.92
CA VAL A 21 16.98 -26.94 -0.53
C VAL A 21 16.47 -27.90 -1.59
N PHE A 22 16.67 -29.20 -1.35
CA PHE A 22 16.02 -30.29 -2.06
C PHE A 22 15.16 -31.07 -1.08
N GLY A 23 14.09 -30.48 -0.60
CA GLY A 23 13.34 -31.09 0.48
C GLY A 23 14.13 -31.25 1.79
N ASN A 24 15.47 -31.14 1.75
CA ASN A 24 16.39 -31.14 2.88
C ASN A 24 17.39 -30.00 2.73
N VAL A 25 17.71 -29.34 3.81
CA VAL A 25 18.69 -28.25 3.89
C VAL A 25 20.06 -28.85 4.19
N PHE A 26 21.03 -28.65 3.30
CA PHE A 26 22.45 -28.97 3.54
C PHE A 26 23.20 -27.66 3.77
N ALA A 27 23.90 -27.57 4.88
CA ALA A 27 24.76 -26.45 5.22
C ALA A 27 26.22 -26.76 4.83
N PHE A 28 26.84 -25.86 4.08
CA PHE A 28 28.22 -25.97 3.67
C PHE A 28 29.09 -24.98 4.45
N GLY A 29 30.27 -25.44 4.82
CA GLY A 29 31.24 -24.59 5.52
C GLY A 29 32.17 -23.87 4.56
N ALA A 30 32.38 -22.63 4.78
CA ALA A 30 33.34 -21.84 4.01
C ALA A 30 34.69 -21.72 4.70
N ARG A 31 35.73 -21.69 3.96
CA ARG A 31 37.09 -21.39 4.41
C ARG A 31 37.63 -20.11 3.77
N LEU A 32 38.17 -19.29 4.58
CA LEU A 32 39.02 -18.18 4.15
C LEU A 32 40.45 -18.71 3.83
N CYS A 33 40.90 -18.60 2.60
CA CYS A 33 42.17 -19.14 2.14
C CYS A 33 42.85 -18.16 1.18
N ALA A 34 43.72 -17.30 1.73
CA ALA A 34 44.47 -16.31 0.96
C ALA A 34 45.44 -16.94 -0.07
N GLU A 35 46.01 -18.07 0.24
CA GLU A 35 47.00 -18.73 -0.64
C GLU A 35 46.43 -19.41 -1.88
N ASN A 36 45.14 -19.78 -1.87
CA ASN A 36 44.57 -20.54 -2.95
C ASN A 36 43.92 -19.69 -4.06
N ALA A 37 43.47 -18.50 -3.78
CA ALA A 37 42.86 -17.65 -4.79
C ALA A 37 43.86 -17.25 -5.89
N ALA A 38 45.11 -17.00 -5.54
CA ALA A 38 46.17 -16.66 -6.50
C ALA A 38 46.47 -17.79 -7.51
N LYS A 39 46.19 -19.04 -7.12
CA LYS A 39 46.38 -20.22 -7.97
C LYS A 39 45.25 -20.48 -8.93
N TYR A 40 44.06 -19.92 -8.65
CA TYR A 40 42.82 -20.24 -9.34
C TYR A 40 42.24 -19.11 -10.18
N LEU A 41 42.95 -18.00 -10.31
CA LEU A 41 42.62 -16.88 -11.22
C LEU A 41 43.66 -16.79 -12.34
N PRO A 42 43.82 -17.79 -13.17
CA PRO A 42 44.75 -17.68 -14.25
C PRO A 42 44.14 -16.90 -15.43
N PRO A 43 44.91 -16.15 -16.18
CA PRO A 43 44.64 -16.00 -17.61
C PRO A 43 44.99 -17.34 -18.28
N PRO A 44 44.22 -17.91 -19.17
CA PRO A 44 43.37 -17.32 -20.20
C PRO A 44 41.87 -17.34 -19.91
N GLN A 45 41.15 -16.65 -20.77
CA GLN A 45 39.68 -16.63 -20.75
C GLN A 45 39.10 -18.02 -21.09
N PRO A 46 37.91 -18.37 -20.59
CA PRO A 46 37.18 -19.57 -21.01
C PRO A 46 36.93 -19.57 -22.51
N GLN A 47 37.08 -20.73 -23.14
CA GLN A 47 36.88 -20.92 -24.59
C GLN A 47 35.65 -21.80 -24.91
N GLY A 48 35.05 -22.40 -23.89
CA GLY A 48 33.86 -23.22 -24.00
C GLY A 48 32.59 -22.41 -23.79
N GLY A 49 31.41 -23.03 -24.06
CA GLY A 49 30.10 -22.42 -23.76
C GLY A 49 29.80 -22.39 -22.27
N VAL A 50 28.75 -21.61 -21.89
CA VAL A 50 28.26 -21.56 -20.50
C VAL A 50 27.82 -22.95 -20.07
N VAL A 51 28.36 -23.44 -18.98
CA VAL A 51 28.05 -24.74 -18.41
C VAL A 51 27.10 -24.65 -17.23
N THR A 52 27.14 -23.53 -16.49
CA THR A 52 26.15 -23.23 -15.45
C THR A 52 26.20 -21.73 -15.12
N THR A 53 25.16 -21.23 -14.47
CA THR A 53 25.11 -19.85 -13.95
C THR A 53 25.00 -19.90 -12.44
N VAL A 54 25.84 -19.12 -11.76
CA VAL A 54 25.79 -18.93 -10.31
C VAL A 54 25.28 -17.53 -10.01
N VAL A 55 24.20 -17.42 -9.28
CA VAL A 55 23.63 -16.14 -8.83
C VAL A 55 24.03 -15.88 -7.40
N VAL A 56 24.67 -14.75 -7.15
CA VAL A 56 25.15 -14.33 -5.83
C VAL A 56 24.32 -13.14 -5.36
N THR A 57 23.53 -13.31 -4.30
CA THR A 57 22.67 -12.25 -3.76
C THR A 57 22.43 -12.41 -2.25
N PRO A 58 22.21 -11.34 -1.51
CA PRO A 58 22.66 -9.97 -1.81
C PRO A 58 24.18 -9.85 -1.68
N PRO A 59 24.82 -8.93 -2.38
CA PRO A 59 26.26 -8.73 -2.23
C PRO A 59 26.57 -8.23 -0.81
N PRO A 60 27.69 -8.66 -0.21
CA PRO A 60 28.12 -8.13 1.07
C PRO A 60 28.28 -6.61 1.01
N PRO A 61 27.87 -5.87 2.08
CA PRO A 61 28.09 -4.43 2.14
C PRO A 61 29.56 -4.06 1.89
N GLY A 62 29.79 -3.07 1.03
CA GLY A 62 31.12 -2.62 0.67
C GLY A 62 31.75 -3.31 -0.55
N ASN A 63 31.07 -4.27 -1.17
CA ASN A 63 31.56 -4.98 -2.36
C ASN A 63 30.94 -4.48 -3.68
N VAL A 64 30.13 -3.45 -3.64
CA VAL A 64 29.54 -2.83 -4.84
C VAL A 64 30.65 -2.33 -5.78
N GLY A 65 30.54 -2.65 -7.07
CA GLY A 65 31.54 -2.33 -8.08
C GLY A 65 32.74 -3.29 -8.15
N ARG A 66 32.86 -4.23 -7.21
CA ARG A 66 33.92 -5.25 -7.24
C ARG A 66 33.56 -6.41 -8.16
N LYS A 67 34.56 -7.15 -8.59
CA LYS A 67 34.32 -8.38 -9.36
C LYS A 67 34.13 -9.57 -8.43
N ILE A 68 33.15 -10.39 -8.74
CA ILE A 68 33.01 -11.73 -8.20
C ILE A 68 33.50 -12.73 -9.24
N PHE A 69 34.25 -13.70 -8.79
CA PHE A 69 34.74 -14.80 -9.61
C PHE A 69 34.14 -16.09 -9.09
N ALA A 70 33.65 -16.95 -9.98
CA ALA A 70 33.16 -18.26 -9.67
C ALA A 70 33.88 -19.32 -10.50
N GLY A 71 34.08 -20.51 -9.96
CA GLY A 71 34.71 -21.59 -10.70
C GLY A 71 34.29 -22.97 -10.24
N LEU A 72 34.28 -23.92 -11.17
CA LEU A 72 34.18 -25.34 -10.88
C LEU A 72 35.54 -25.99 -11.05
N LYS A 73 35.92 -26.77 -10.03
CA LYS A 73 37.21 -27.48 -10.00
C LYS A 73 36.98 -28.98 -9.92
N ARG A 74 37.76 -29.76 -10.63
CA ARG A 74 37.81 -31.20 -10.59
C ARG A 74 39.26 -31.69 -10.61
N ASP A 75 39.58 -32.63 -9.75
CA ASP A 75 40.93 -33.18 -9.66
C ASP A 75 42.03 -32.12 -9.51
N GLY A 76 41.77 -31.09 -8.72
CA GLY A 76 42.69 -29.99 -8.45
C GLY A 76 42.82 -28.96 -9.58
N ARG A 77 42.09 -29.06 -10.68
CA ARG A 77 42.13 -28.13 -11.83
C ARG A 77 40.78 -27.42 -12.00
N ILE A 78 40.84 -26.14 -12.38
CA ILE A 78 39.64 -25.41 -12.78
C ILE A 78 39.21 -25.90 -14.15
N VAL A 79 37.97 -26.41 -14.25
CA VAL A 79 37.39 -26.92 -15.49
C VAL A 79 36.36 -25.96 -16.08
N ALA A 80 35.81 -25.05 -15.26
CA ALA A 80 34.93 -23.98 -15.73
C ALA A 80 35.04 -22.78 -14.79
N ARG A 81 34.84 -21.56 -15.30
CA ARG A 81 34.89 -20.33 -14.49
C ARG A 81 34.04 -19.23 -15.11
N GLY A 82 33.71 -18.22 -14.28
CA GLY A 82 33.06 -17.01 -14.69
C GLY A 82 33.35 -15.84 -13.79
N GLN A 83 32.99 -14.65 -14.20
CA GLN A 83 33.10 -13.43 -13.39
C GLN A 83 31.92 -12.50 -13.64
N ALA A 84 31.55 -11.71 -12.62
CA ALA A 84 30.57 -10.63 -12.74
C ALA A 84 30.99 -9.45 -11.84
N VAL A 85 30.49 -8.26 -12.15
CA VAL A 85 30.65 -7.09 -11.27
C VAL A 85 29.49 -7.07 -10.27
N VAL A 86 29.79 -6.80 -9.01
CA VAL A 86 28.77 -6.65 -7.96
C VAL A 86 27.97 -5.37 -8.19
N PRO A 87 26.67 -5.42 -8.44
CA PRO A 87 25.85 -4.23 -8.63
C PRO A 87 25.61 -3.47 -7.32
N ALA A 88 25.17 -2.22 -7.43
CA ALA A 88 24.85 -1.37 -6.28
C ALA A 88 23.65 -1.92 -5.46
N SER A 89 22.73 -2.60 -6.13
CA SER A 89 21.56 -3.25 -5.52
C SER A 89 21.27 -4.56 -6.23
N GLY A 90 20.78 -5.57 -5.50
CA GLY A 90 20.37 -6.82 -6.08
C GLY A 90 21.45 -7.93 -6.05
N TYR A 91 21.54 -8.70 -7.09
CA TYR A 91 22.36 -9.89 -7.19
C TYR A 91 23.28 -9.85 -8.41
N ALA A 92 24.46 -10.48 -8.29
CA ALA A 92 25.38 -10.67 -9.38
C ALA A 92 25.17 -12.07 -10.00
N MET A 93 24.97 -12.14 -11.32
CA MET A 93 24.96 -13.41 -12.06
C MET A 93 26.34 -13.70 -12.61
N VAL A 94 26.87 -14.85 -12.29
CA VAL A 94 28.17 -15.30 -12.78
C VAL A 94 27.92 -16.51 -13.69
N ASN A 95 28.01 -16.29 -15.00
CA ASN A 95 27.99 -17.39 -15.95
C ASN A 95 29.34 -18.12 -15.88
N ILE A 96 29.30 -19.41 -15.52
CA ILE A 96 30.48 -20.26 -15.48
C ILE A 96 30.62 -20.95 -16.82
N GLU A 97 31.68 -20.67 -17.53
CA GLU A 97 32.01 -21.18 -18.87
C GLU A 97 33.10 -22.23 -18.79
N ALA A 98 33.01 -23.28 -19.63
CA ALA A 98 34.03 -24.31 -19.73
C ALA A 98 35.37 -23.69 -20.16
N MET A 99 36.47 -24.16 -19.58
CA MET A 99 37.82 -23.69 -19.91
C MET A 99 38.26 -24.08 -21.32
N GLU A 100 37.71 -25.15 -21.90
CA GLU A 100 37.96 -25.64 -23.24
C GLU A 100 36.70 -25.69 -24.08
N ALA A 101 36.75 -25.28 -25.33
CA ALA A 101 35.59 -25.21 -26.25
C ALA A 101 34.87 -26.55 -26.48
N THR A 102 35.60 -27.65 -26.32
CA THR A 102 35.11 -29.03 -26.54
C THR A 102 34.78 -29.73 -25.21
N GLN A 103 35.01 -29.06 -24.08
CA GLN A 103 34.83 -29.64 -22.77
C GLN A 103 33.34 -29.76 -22.42
N THR A 104 32.88 -30.97 -22.17
CA THR A 104 31.57 -31.28 -21.60
C THR A 104 31.76 -31.69 -20.17
N LEU A 105 31.15 -30.99 -19.25
CA LEU A 105 31.15 -31.45 -17.85
C LEU A 105 30.24 -32.69 -17.77
N ARG A 106 30.82 -33.79 -17.22
CA ARG A 106 30.14 -35.07 -17.03
C ARG A 106 29.71 -35.17 -15.55
N ASP A 107 28.79 -36.06 -15.26
CA ASP A 107 28.48 -36.41 -13.88
C ASP A 107 29.77 -36.74 -13.09
N GLY A 108 29.88 -36.19 -11.90
CA GLY A 108 31.03 -36.39 -11.05
C GLY A 108 31.08 -35.37 -9.88
N GLU A 109 32.08 -35.51 -9.05
CA GLU A 109 32.32 -34.57 -7.96
C GLU A 109 33.06 -33.33 -8.50
N TYR A 110 32.57 -32.15 -8.16
CA TYR A 110 33.18 -30.86 -8.45
C TYR A 110 33.28 -30.03 -7.17
N GLU A 111 34.28 -29.20 -7.11
CA GLU A 111 34.48 -28.22 -6.06
C GLU A 111 34.05 -26.85 -6.62
N LEU A 112 32.98 -26.27 -6.06
CA LEU A 112 32.55 -24.91 -6.38
C LEU A 112 33.30 -23.94 -5.49
N TRP A 113 33.81 -22.84 -6.04
CA TRP A 113 34.40 -21.76 -5.28
C TRP A 113 33.94 -20.41 -5.80
N LEU A 114 33.83 -19.45 -4.87
CA LEU A 114 33.52 -18.04 -5.12
C LEU A 114 34.61 -17.17 -4.45
N THR A 115 35.03 -16.11 -5.11
CA THR A 115 35.97 -15.12 -4.54
C THR A 115 35.64 -13.73 -5.03
N ILE A 116 35.97 -12.71 -4.25
CA ILE A 116 35.86 -11.30 -4.64
C ILE A 116 37.19 -10.77 -5.17
N ASN A 117 37.13 -9.58 -5.78
CA ASN A 117 38.28 -9.01 -6.50
C ASN A 117 39.59 -9.07 -5.70
N ARG A 118 40.54 -9.79 -6.22
CA ARG A 118 41.86 -10.09 -5.63
C ARG A 118 42.66 -8.86 -5.20
N ASP A 119 42.72 -7.83 -6.07
CA ASP A 119 43.53 -6.66 -5.85
C ASP A 119 43.15 -5.85 -4.61
N GLU A 120 41.89 -5.94 -4.22
CA GLU A 120 41.40 -5.27 -3.03
C GLU A 120 41.51 -6.13 -1.76
N LEU A 121 41.49 -7.44 -1.89
CA LEU A 121 41.72 -8.36 -0.76
C LEU A 121 43.20 -8.34 -0.30
N GLU A 122 44.15 -8.26 -1.23
CA GLU A 122 45.56 -8.13 -0.91
C GLU A 122 45.89 -6.79 -0.21
N SER A 123 45.11 -5.72 -0.47
CA SER A 123 45.27 -4.42 0.16
C SER A 123 44.63 -4.29 1.53
N CYS A 124 43.60 -5.10 1.80
CA CYS A 124 42.79 -4.94 3.01
C CYS A 124 43.30 -5.73 4.21
N TYR A 125 44.05 -6.87 4.02
CA TYR A 125 44.39 -7.67 5.18
C TYR A 125 45.35 -8.84 5.03
N PRO A 126 46.39 -8.92 5.78
CA PRO A 126 47.14 -10.16 5.97
C PRO A 126 46.39 -11.25 6.77
N SER A 127 45.30 -10.91 7.43
CA SER A 127 44.53 -11.81 8.29
C SER A 127 43.13 -12.19 7.78
N TYR A 128 42.72 -11.63 6.67
CA TYR A 128 41.39 -11.92 6.04
C TYR A 128 41.56 -12.56 4.70
N GLY A 129 42.36 -13.40 4.40
CA GLY A 129 42.48 -14.07 3.13
C GLY A 129 41.32 -13.94 2.16
N ASP A 130 41.45 -14.37 0.97
CA ASP A 130 40.35 -14.35 0.02
C ASP A 130 39.15 -15.11 0.54
N LEU A 131 37.94 -14.56 0.35
CA LEU A 131 36.72 -15.29 0.63
C LEU A 131 36.61 -16.44 -0.36
N PHE A 132 36.76 -17.64 0.13
CA PHE A 132 36.81 -18.84 -0.67
C PHE A 132 35.82 -19.85 -0.17
N VAL A 133 34.92 -20.31 -1.05
CA VAL A 133 34.00 -21.40 -0.80
C VAL A 133 34.48 -22.61 -1.53
N SER A 134 34.84 -23.66 -0.82
CA SER A 134 35.27 -24.95 -1.36
C SER A 134 34.43 -26.07 -0.71
N GLU A 135 33.66 -26.75 -1.52
CA GLU A 135 32.93 -27.96 -1.13
C GLU A 135 33.02 -29.01 -2.24
N LYS A 136 33.19 -30.24 -1.85
CA LYS A 136 33.12 -31.36 -2.78
C LYS A 136 31.67 -31.63 -3.14
N TRP A 137 31.42 -31.66 -4.42
CA TRP A 137 30.10 -31.60 -4.99
C TRP A 137 29.89 -32.75 -5.97
N ASN A 138 28.90 -33.57 -5.71
CA ASN A 138 28.48 -34.56 -6.71
C ASN A 138 27.38 -33.93 -7.55
N MET A 139 27.72 -33.65 -8.80
CA MET A 139 26.81 -32.96 -9.70
C MET A 139 25.47 -33.69 -9.87
N ARG A 140 25.44 -35.00 -9.76
CA ARG A 140 24.22 -35.79 -9.84
C ARG A 140 23.37 -35.71 -8.56
N GLU A 141 24.02 -35.69 -7.38
CA GLU A 141 23.32 -35.50 -6.11
C GLU A 141 22.90 -34.07 -5.86
N ALA A 142 23.72 -33.10 -6.27
CA ALA A 142 23.44 -31.67 -6.18
C ALA A 142 22.33 -31.25 -7.17
N LEU A 143 22.27 -31.88 -8.32
CA LEU A 143 21.30 -31.58 -9.36
C LEU A 143 19.98 -32.37 -9.20
N GLY A 144 19.91 -33.39 -8.35
CA GLY A 144 18.69 -34.12 -8.01
C GLY A 144 17.93 -34.74 -9.18
N ASP A 145 16.69 -35.11 -8.97
CA ASP A 145 15.83 -35.69 -10.00
C ASP A 145 15.54 -34.66 -11.11
N PRO A 146 15.78 -34.97 -12.38
CA PRO A 146 15.48 -34.09 -13.51
C PRO A 146 14.05 -33.56 -13.56
N SER A 147 13.08 -34.22 -12.95
CA SER A 147 11.71 -33.75 -12.82
C SER A 147 11.55 -32.53 -11.89
N VAL A 148 12.49 -32.30 -10.97
CA VAL A 148 12.51 -31.17 -10.04
C VAL A 148 13.08 -29.91 -10.68
N TRP A 149 13.82 -30.05 -11.79
CA TRP A 149 14.48 -28.96 -12.49
C TRP A 149 13.58 -28.08 -13.35
N LYS A 150 12.31 -28.45 -13.51
CA LYS A 150 11.32 -27.61 -14.19
C LYS A 150 10.95 -26.36 -13.39
N GLU A 151 11.29 -26.33 -12.10
CA GLU A 151 11.08 -25.17 -11.24
C GLU A 151 12.43 -24.52 -10.91
N ARG A 152 12.64 -23.28 -11.35
CA ARG A 152 13.79 -22.45 -10.97
C ARG A 152 13.71 -22.17 -9.46
N LYS A 153 14.53 -22.84 -8.66
CA LYS A 153 14.59 -22.56 -7.23
C LYS A 153 15.76 -21.65 -6.89
N VAL A 154 15.45 -20.53 -6.27
CA VAL A 154 16.42 -19.61 -5.65
C VAL A 154 16.92 -20.25 -4.35
N ILE A 155 18.22 -20.35 -4.19
CA ILE A 155 18.82 -20.89 -2.99
C ILE A 155 19.34 -19.73 -2.17
N TYR A 156 18.74 -19.52 -0.99
CA TYR A 156 19.17 -18.50 -0.03
C TYR A 156 20.27 -19.02 0.86
N LEU A 157 21.31 -18.24 0.98
CA LEU A 157 22.47 -18.49 1.81
C LEU A 157 22.52 -17.49 2.95
N GLY A 158 21.81 -17.79 4.05
CA GLY A 158 21.74 -16.87 5.18
C GLY A 158 21.44 -15.44 4.74
N ASP A 159 21.69 -14.44 5.55
CA ASP A 159 21.34 -13.05 5.23
C ASP A 159 22.18 -12.39 4.12
N SER A 160 22.94 -13.14 3.32
CA SER A 160 23.95 -12.48 2.48
C SER A 160 24.18 -12.99 1.06
N VAL A 161 23.78 -14.21 0.69
CA VAL A 161 24.09 -14.77 -0.66
C VAL A 161 23.02 -15.75 -1.09
N ALA A 162 22.51 -15.64 -2.32
CA ALA A 162 21.69 -16.67 -2.98
C ALA A 162 22.45 -17.24 -4.20
N LEU A 163 22.45 -18.55 -4.35
CA LEU A 163 23.05 -19.27 -5.46
C LEU A 163 21.95 -19.84 -6.37
N TRP A 164 22.02 -19.53 -7.64
CA TRP A 164 21.24 -20.16 -8.69
C TRP A 164 22.10 -21.16 -9.43
N LEU A 165 21.66 -22.40 -9.52
CA LEU A 165 22.32 -23.41 -10.33
C LEU A 165 21.38 -23.81 -11.47
N SER A 166 21.80 -23.64 -12.71
CA SER A 166 21.09 -24.15 -13.87
C SER A 166 21.79 -25.39 -14.41
N ASP A 167 21.01 -26.45 -14.69
CA ASP A 167 21.51 -27.68 -15.27
C ASP A 167 22.04 -27.44 -16.69
N PRO A 168 23.29 -27.82 -17.00
CA PRO A 168 23.83 -27.74 -18.35
C PRO A 168 23.03 -28.52 -19.41
N SER A 169 22.36 -29.61 -19.03
CA SER A 169 21.53 -30.40 -19.95
C SER A 169 20.27 -29.68 -20.39
N VAL A 170 19.67 -28.91 -19.48
CA VAL A 170 18.50 -28.06 -19.75
C VAL A 170 18.88 -26.92 -20.71
N TRP A 171 20.08 -26.37 -20.56
CA TRP A 171 20.60 -25.37 -21.49
C TRP A 171 20.88 -25.94 -22.87
N LYS A 172 21.37 -27.17 -22.99
CA LYS A 172 21.53 -27.86 -24.26
C LYS A 172 20.19 -28.15 -24.96
N GLU A 173 19.20 -28.62 -24.21
CA GLU A 173 17.87 -28.85 -24.76
C GLU A 173 17.19 -27.52 -25.16
N ARG A 174 17.33 -26.43 -24.38
CA ARG A 174 16.82 -25.10 -24.74
C ARG A 174 17.54 -24.46 -25.94
N LYS A 175 18.82 -24.69 -26.11
CA LYS A 175 19.54 -24.29 -27.34
C LYS A 175 19.19 -25.15 -28.55
N LEU A 176 18.73 -26.36 -28.36
CA LEU A 176 18.32 -27.31 -29.39
C LEU A 176 16.80 -27.37 -29.59
N SER A 177 16.00 -27.03 -28.58
CA SER A 177 14.55 -27.01 -28.70
C SER A 177 14.06 -25.69 -29.25
N LYS A 178 13.89 -25.71 -30.56
CA LYS A 178 13.08 -24.78 -31.35
C LYS A 178 13.42 -23.28 -31.15
N ARG A 179 14.25 -22.75 -32.06
CA ARG A 179 14.36 -21.30 -32.32
C ARG A 179 13.00 -20.60 -32.43
N GLU A 180 11.94 -21.33 -32.70
CA GLU A 180 10.57 -20.84 -32.83
C GLU A 180 9.89 -20.34 -31.56
N ASN A 181 10.38 -20.70 -30.38
CA ASN A 181 9.80 -20.30 -29.09
C ASN A 181 10.61 -19.22 -28.36
N LEU A 182 11.81 -18.92 -28.83
CA LEU A 182 12.65 -17.91 -28.16
C LEU A 182 12.23 -16.50 -28.58
N ILE A 183 11.89 -15.69 -27.60
CA ILE A 183 11.61 -14.25 -27.81
C ILE A 183 12.81 -13.46 -27.34
N THR A 184 13.35 -12.65 -28.25
CA THR A 184 14.47 -11.75 -27.99
C THR A 184 13.94 -10.35 -27.77
N VAL A 185 14.29 -9.75 -26.64
CA VAL A 185 13.93 -8.39 -26.25
C VAL A 185 15.18 -7.51 -26.42
N HIS A 186 15.09 -6.52 -27.30
CA HIS A 186 16.09 -5.48 -27.47
C HIS A 186 15.59 -4.24 -26.72
N TYR A 187 16.41 -3.69 -25.82
CA TYR A 187 15.99 -2.56 -25.00
C TYR A 187 16.90 -1.36 -25.21
N HIS A 188 16.32 -0.24 -25.60
CA HIS A 188 17.04 1.03 -25.80
C HIS A 188 16.64 2.06 -24.75
N ARG A 189 17.64 2.73 -24.17
CA ARG A 189 17.49 3.93 -23.35
C ARG A 189 18.34 5.06 -23.92
N TYR A 190 17.73 6.21 -24.03
CA TYR A 190 18.43 7.40 -24.56
C TYR A 190 19.48 7.99 -23.59
N ASP A 191 19.40 7.67 -22.29
CA ASP A 191 20.39 8.07 -21.28
C ASP A 191 21.54 7.08 -21.18
N GLU A 192 21.45 5.95 -21.91
CA GLU A 192 22.45 4.87 -21.94
C GLU A 192 22.77 4.29 -20.54
N ASP A 193 21.88 4.55 -19.55
CA ASP A 193 21.99 3.95 -18.22
C ASP A 193 21.35 2.56 -18.25
N TYR A 194 22.20 1.55 -18.39
CA TYR A 194 21.79 0.15 -18.45
C TYR A 194 22.26 -0.64 -17.22
N ASP A 195 22.61 0.04 -16.14
CA ASP A 195 23.08 -0.64 -14.94
C ASP A 195 21.99 -1.52 -14.33
N ASN A 196 22.23 -2.84 -14.36
CA ASN A 196 21.33 -3.86 -13.83
C ASN A 196 19.92 -3.85 -14.45
N VAL A 197 19.80 -3.66 -15.74
CA VAL A 197 18.54 -3.78 -16.45
C VAL A 197 18.05 -5.22 -16.42
N GLY A 198 16.82 -5.41 -15.97
CA GLY A 198 16.03 -6.62 -16.11
C GLY A 198 14.73 -6.35 -16.85
N VAL A 199 14.12 -7.39 -17.40
CA VAL A 199 12.76 -7.33 -17.92
C VAL A 199 11.91 -8.34 -17.16
N TRP A 200 10.89 -7.84 -16.48
CA TRP A 200 9.87 -8.65 -15.84
C TRP A 200 8.89 -9.16 -16.88
N THR A 201 8.63 -10.46 -16.86
CA THR A 201 7.76 -11.13 -17.83
C THR A 201 6.69 -11.95 -17.12
N TRP A 202 5.46 -11.98 -17.67
CA TRP A 202 4.33 -12.72 -17.07
C TRP A 202 3.31 -13.10 -18.14
N ASP A 203 2.52 -14.14 -17.89
CA ASP A 203 1.34 -14.43 -18.68
C ASP A 203 0.24 -13.40 -18.42
N ALA A 204 -0.22 -12.70 -19.45
CA ALA A 204 -1.22 -11.65 -19.30
C ALA A 204 -2.66 -12.16 -19.11
N HIS A 205 -2.91 -13.45 -19.29
CA HIS A 205 -4.23 -14.07 -19.12
C HIS A 205 -4.39 -14.76 -17.76
N ASP A 206 -3.31 -15.22 -17.14
CA ASP A 206 -3.38 -15.92 -15.85
C ASP A 206 -3.04 -14.98 -14.70
N LYS A 207 -4.05 -14.59 -13.93
CA LYS A 207 -3.88 -13.78 -12.70
C LYS A 207 -3.29 -14.58 -11.52
N ARG A 208 -3.09 -15.89 -11.62
CA ARG A 208 -2.61 -16.78 -10.55
C ARG A 208 -1.19 -17.28 -10.75
N THR A 209 -0.37 -16.52 -11.36
CA THR A 209 0.90 -16.89 -11.96
C THR A 209 1.97 -17.49 -11.04
N PRO A 210 2.35 -18.76 -11.25
CA PRO A 210 3.70 -19.21 -10.99
C PRO A 210 4.72 -18.74 -12.05
N ASP A 211 4.27 -18.17 -13.16
CA ASP A 211 5.06 -17.96 -14.39
C ASP A 211 5.56 -16.51 -14.54
N GLN A 212 5.80 -15.83 -13.43
CA GLN A 212 6.44 -14.51 -13.42
C GLN A 212 7.95 -14.67 -13.35
N ASN A 213 8.67 -14.13 -14.32
CA ASN A 213 10.12 -14.22 -14.38
C ASN A 213 10.76 -12.86 -14.61
N GLU A 214 11.86 -12.60 -13.93
CA GLU A 214 12.78 -11.54 -14.32
C GLU A 214 13.89 -12.12 -15.16
N ILE A 215 14.02 -11.63 -16.38
CA ILE A 215 15.08 -12.00 -17.30
C ILE A 215 16.14 -10.90 -17.34
N PHE A 216 17.39 -11.29 -17.58
CA PHE A 216 18.53 -10.41 -17.54
C PHE A 216 19.24 -10.37 -18.88
N GLU A 217 20.11 -9.37 -19.02
CA GLU A 217 20.92 -9.19 -20.22
C GLU A 217 21.73 -10.44 -20.55
N VAL A 218 21.58 -10.93 -21.78
CA VAL A 218 22.37 -12.05 -22.35
C VAL A 218 23.45 -11.54 -23.30
N GLY A 219 23.41 -10.29 -23.67
CA GLY A 219 24.36 -9.61 -24.55
C GLY A 219 23.91 -8.20 -24.87
N ARG A 220 24.68 -7.50 -25.71
CA ARG A 220 24.33 -6.16 -26.22
C ARG A 220 24.51 -6.12 -27.73
N ASP A 221 23.67 -5.36 -28.40
CA ASP A 221 23.83 -4.94 -29.78
C ASP A 221 23.94 -3.41 -29.86
N ASP A 222 23.86 -2.86 -31.06
CA ASP A 222 23.92 -1.42 -31.31
C ASP A 222 22.62 -0.68 -30.87
N TYR A 223 21.59 -1.42 -30.43
CA TYR A 223 20.37 -0.88 -29.90
C TYR A 223 20.43 -0.76 -28.36
N GLY A 224 21.09 -1.70 -27.70
CA GLY A 224 21.26 -1.74 -26.26
C GLY A 224 21.33 -3.18 -25.70
N PRO A 225 20.94 -3.41 -24.44
CA PRO A 225 20.86 -4.73 -23.84
C PRO A 225 19.91 -5.65 -24.63
N VAL A 226 20.33 -6.89 -24.78
CA VAL A 226 19.56 -7.99 -25.40
C VAL A 226 19.21 -8.98 -24.30
N LEU A 227 17.92 -9.26 -24.13
CA LEU A 227 17.38 -10.19 -23.14
C LEU A 227 16.58 -11.27 -23.88
N GLN A 228 16.39 -12.43 -23.26
CA GLN A 228 15.68 -13.53 -23.92
C GLN A 228 14.80 -14.29 -22.95
N PHE A 229 13.59 -14.69 -23.41
CA PHE A 229 12.72 -15.61 -22.71
C PHE A 229 12.13 -16.65 -23.67
N ASP A 230 11.78 -17.80 -23.13
CA ASP A 230 11.08 -18.84 -23.90
C ASP A 230 9.57 -18.70 -23.69
N ARG A 231 8.80 -18.44 -24.77
CA ARG A 231 7.35 -18.34 -24.68
C ARG A 231 6.68 -19.62 -24.16
N GLY A 232 7.37 -20.77 -24.28
CA GLY A 232 6.92 -22.05 -23.75
C GLY A 232 6.84 -22.11 -22.23
N ASP A 233 7.40 -21.11 -21.52
CA ASP A 233 7.30 -20.99 -20.06
C ASP A 233 5.99 -20.31 -19.60
N TYR A 234 5.10 -19.88 -20.51
CA TYR A 234 3.91 -19.07 -20.21
C TYR A 234 2.64 -19.76 -20.70
N GLY A 235 1.59 -19.79 -19.85
CA GLY A 235 0.36 -20.53 -20.08
C GLY A 235 0.43 -22.01 -19.66
N GLU A 236 -0.73 -22.66 -19.49
CA GLU A 236 -0.82 -24.04 -18.99
C GLU A 236 -0.06 -25.08 -19.82
N LYS A 237 0.21 -24.76 -21.08
CA LYS A 237 0.90 -25.63 -22.06
C LYS A 237 1.96 -24.92 -22.87
N GLY A 238 2.42 -23.75 -22.44
CA GLY A 238 3.29 -22.89 -23.22
C GLY A 238 2.58 -22.29 -24.46
N ASP A 239 1.30 -22.03 -24.35
CA ASP A 239 0.43 -21.57 -25.43
C ASP A 239 -0.08 -20.10 -25.22
N SER A 240 0.48 -19.37 -24.26
CA SER A 240 0.09 -17.98 -24.07
C SER A 240 0.25 -17.16 -25.35
N ASP A 241 -0.80 -16.47 -25.75
CA ASP A 241 -0.83 -15.56 -26.91
C ASP A 241 -0.60 -14.09 -26.50
N LYS A 242 -0.41 -13.81 -25.21
CA LYS A 242 -0.12 -12.48 -24.68
C LYS A 242 0.78 -12.56 -23.47
N ILE A 243 2.04 -12.15 -23.64
CA ILE A 243 3.04 -12.15 -22.56
C ILE A 243 3.39 -10.70 -22.22
N GLY A 244 3.26 -10.35 -20.95
CA GLY A 244 3.68 -9.05 -20.43
C GLY A 244 5.20 -8.96 -20.40
N VAL A 245 5.73 -7.77 -20.75
CA VAL A 245 7.17 -7.45 -20.73
C VAL A 245 7.34 -6.05 -20.17
N LEU A 246 8.07 -5.92 -19.08
CA LEU A 246 8.30 -4.65 -18.39
C LEU A 246 9.76 -4.50 -17.99
N ALA A 247 10.46 -3.56 -18.61
CA ALA A 247 11.83 -3.24 -18.23
C ALA A 247 11.85 -2.55 -16.87
N ARG A 248 12.79 -2.95 -16.00
CA ARG A 248 13.02 -2.32 -14.70
C ARG A 248 14.48 -2.44 -14.28
N MET A 249 14.92 -1.57 -13.38
CA MET A 249 16.31 -1.53 -12.92
C MET A 249 16.45 -2.36 -11.65
N ALA A 250 17.33 -3.36 -11.69
CA ALA A 250 17.74 -4.17 -10.53
C ALA A 250 16.58 -4.83 -9.74
N GLY A 251 15.48 -5.16 -10.40
CA GLY A 251 14.31 -5.73 -9.74
C GLY A 251 13.48 -4.73 -8.90
N ASP A 252 13.83 -3.44 -8.98
CA ASP A 252 13.13 -2.41 -8.22
C ASP A 252 11.84 -1.96 -8.94
N TRP A 253 10.70 -2.19 -8.30
CA TRP A 253 9.39 -1.77 -8.81
C TRP A 253 9.21 -0.25 -8.88
N ASN A 254 9.97 0.51 -8.10
CA ASN A 254 9.96 1.97 -8.18
C ASN A 254 10.80 2.49 -9.36
N ARG A 255 11.60 1.62 -9.99
CA ARG A 255 12.44 1.92 -11.15
C ARG A 255 11.99 1.16 -12.40
N LYS A 256 10.71 0.88 -12.51
CA LYS A 256 10.12 0.32 -13.74
C LYS A 256 10.07 1.37 -14.84
N ASP A 257 10.23 0.93 -16.09
CA ASP A 257 10.27 1.79 -17.24
C ASP A 257 8.92 1.84 -17.97
N GLY A 258 8.12 2.84 -17.60
CA GLY A 258 6.80 3.08 -18.17
C GLY A 258 5.75 2.06 -17.73
N ASP A 259 4.68 1.95 -18.54
CA ASP A 259 3.57 1.03 -18.30
C ASP A 259 3.88 -0.37 -18.83
N ASP A 260 3.01 -1.31 -18.50
CA ASP A 260 3.08 -2.69 -18.97
C ASP A 260 3.02 -2.77 -20.50
N LYS A 261 3.94 -3.53 -21.08
CA LYS A 261 4.03 -3.77 -22.50
C LYS A 261 3.77 -5.24 -22.77
N PHE A 262 3.32 -5.57 -23.97
CA PHE A 262 2.91 -6.94 -24.27
C PHE A 262 3.51 -7.41 -25.58
N TRP A 263 4.01 -8.64 -25.55
CA TRP A 263 4.29 -9.45 -26.73
C TRP A 263 3.04 -10.25 -27.12
N ASN A 264 2.85 -10.45 -28.43
CA ASN A 264 1.87 -11.40 -28.99
C ASN A 264 2.46 -12.11 -30.20
N PRO A 265 1.91 -13.26 -30.64
CA PRO A 265 2.47 -14.06 -31.75
C PRO A 265 2.65 -13.29 -33.06
N GLY A 266 1.84 -12.26 -33.30
CA GLY A 266 1.96 -11.43 -34.50
C GLY A 266 3.21 -10.55 -34.56
N MET A 267 3.92 -10.40 -33.43
CA MET A 267 5.15 -9.62 -33.34
C MET A 267 6.41 -10.39 -33.75
N GLY A 268 6.35 -11.72 -33.81
CA GLY A 268 7.50 -12.55 -34.14
C GLY A 268 8.42 -12.81 -32.96
N GLY A 269 9.67 -13.22 -33.26
CA GLY A 269 10.67 -13.62 -32.27
C GLY A 269 11.54 -12.50 -31.70
N ASP A 270 11.56 -11.33 -32.33
CA ASP A 270 12.30 -10.15 -31.89
C ASP A 270 11.34 -9.02 -31.55
N ILE A 271 11.48 -8.45 -30.36
CA ILE A 271 10.74 -7.25 -29.96
C ILE A 271 11.69 -6.17 -29.46
N TYR A 272 11.30 -4.93 -29.65
CA TYR A 272 12.07 -3.76 -29.29
C TYR A 272 11.32 -2.93 -28.25
N LEU A 273 11.99 -2.60 -27.16
CA LEU A 273 11.53 -1.69 -26.13
C LEU A 273 12.35 -0.40 -26.18
N VAL A 274 11.69 0.73 -26.03
CA VAL A 274 12.34 2.05 -25.90
C VAL A 274 12.00 2.62 -24.54
N GLY A 275 12.98 3.08 -23.82
CA GLY A 275 12.84 3.72 -22.54
C GLY A 275 11.85 4.88 -22.58
N GLY A 276 10.86 4.86 -21.67
CA GLY A 276 9.80 5.86 -21.58
C GLY A 276 8.63 5.65 -22.54
N GLU A 277 8.64 4.65 -23.45
CA GLU A 277 7.52 4.33 -24.32
C GLU A 277 6.64 3.21 -23.72
N ASN A 278 5.32 3.30 -23.95
CA ASN A 278 4.33 2.39 -23.36
C ASN A 278 3.92 1.23 -24.29
N ARG A 279 4.78 0.85 -25.23
CA ARG A 279 4.51 -0.27 -26.15
C ARG A 279 5.77 -1.05 -26.47
N ALA A 280 5.61 -2.32 -26.81
CA ALA A 280 6.61 -3.11 -27.50
C ALA A 280 6.45 -2.96 -29.02
N TRP A 281 7.55 -3.00 -29.75
CA TRP A 281 7.59 -2.88 -31.21
C TRP A 281 7.99 -4.22 -31.82
N ALA A 282 7.31 -4.63 -32.87
CA ALA A 282 7.64 -5.84 -33.65
C ALA A 282 8.81 -5.64 -34.63
N GLN A 283 9.20 -4.40 -34.87
CA GLN A 283 10.34 -4.02 -35.72
C GLN A 283 11.12 -2.92 -35.01
N ARG A 284 12.42 -2.86 -35.28
CA ARG A 284 13.29 -1.83 -34.70
C ARG A 284 12.76 -0.43 -35.00
N PRO A 285 12.34 0.35 -33.98
CA PRO A 285 11.89 1.70 -34.17
C PRO A 285 13.06 2.65 -34.47
N ASP A 286 12.75 3.78 -35.09
CA ASP A 286 13.71 4.88 -35.25
C ASP A 286 14.03 5.51 -33.91
N ILE A 287 15.29 5.44 -33.50
CA ILE A 287 15.84 6.02 -32.25
C ILE A 287 16.63 7.31 -32.52
N SER A 288 16.50 7.92 -33.70
CA SER A 288 17.13 9.21 -33.98
C SER A 288 16.72 10.29 -32.96
N PRO A 289 17.60 11.27 -32.67
CA PRO A 289 17.26 12.33 -31.72
C PRO A 289 15.95 13.04 -32.09
N ARG A 290 15.00 13.04 -31.13
CA ARG A 290 13.68 13.64 -31.30
C ARG A 290 13.21 14.34 -30.03
N LEU A 291 12.24 15.19 -30.17
CA LEU A 291 11.50 15.76 -29.04
C LEU A 291 10.55 14.70 -28.51
N VAL A 292 10.54 14.53 -27.20
CA VAL A 292 9.67 13.56 -26.50
C VAL A 292 8.42 14.25 -25.99
N SER A 293 8.57 15.44 -25.42
CA SER A 293 7.48 16.19 -24.82
C SER A 293 7.77 17.68 -24.82
N ALA A 294 6.70 18.48 -24.69
CA ALA A 294 6.79 19.86 -24.25
C ALA A 294 5.65 20.14 -23.25
N SER A 295 5.95 20.84 -22.18
CA SER A 295 5.01 21.11 -21.09
C SER A 295 5.02 22.59 -20.74
N ILE A 296 3.85 23.21 -20.64
CA ILE A 296 3.70 24.61 -20.19
C ILE A 296 3.55 24.61 -18.67
N ASP A 297 4.54 25.13 -17.96
CA ASP A 297 4.57 25.14 -16.50
C ASP A 297 4.21 26.49 -15.88
N ALA A 298 4.36 27.58 -16.67
CA ALA A 298 3.93 28.93 -16.31
C ALA A 298 3.55 29.68 -17.59
N PRO A 299 2.90 30.84 -17.49
CA PRO A 299 2.55 31.62 -18.67
C PRO A 299 3.74 31.98 -19.59
N ASP A 300 4.93 32.08 -19.00
CA ASP A 300 6.18 32.41 -19.68
C ASP A 300 7.19 31.25 -19.74
N ARG A 301 6.76 29.97 -19.44
CA ARG A 301 7.69 28.87 -19.28
C ARG A 301 7.19 27.59 -19.93
N ILE A 302 8.06 27.02 -20.78
CA ILE A 302 7.88 25.69 -21.37
C ILE A 302 9.07 24.80 -20.95
N VAL A 303 8.80 23.56 -20.55
CA VAL A 303 9.81 22.51 -20.35
C VAL A 303 9.73 21.55 -21.53
N ILE A 304 10.86 21.36 -22.20
CA ILE A 304 11.00 20.51 -23.39
C ILE A 304 11.76 19.25 -22.99
N GLY A 305 11.17 18.08 -23.16
CA GLY A 305 11.80 16.78 -22.97
C GLY A 305 12.40 16.28 -24.29
N MET A 306 13.65 15.86 -24.23
CA MET A 306 14.41 15.39 -25.39
C MET A 306 14.78 13.92 -25.25
N SER A 307 14.84 13.18 -26.36
CA SER A 307 15.16 11.75 -26.38
C SER A 307 16.61 11.47 -25.95
N ARG A 308 17.53 12.42 -26.08
CA ARG A 308 18.91 12.31 -25.59
C ARG A 308 19.32 13.48 -24.73
N ARG A 309 20.36 13.32 -23.93
CA ARG A 309 20.96 14.43 -23.17
C ARG A 309 21.57 15.47 -24.08
N VAL A 310 21.38 16.73 -23.74
CA VAL A 310 21.86 17.90 -24.47
C VAL A 310 22.71 18.78 -23.55
N SER A 311 23.66 19.50 -24.15
CA SER A 311 24.41 20.56 -23.50
C SER A 311 23.70 21.93 -23.69
N GLN A 312 24.10 22.94 -22.92
CA GLN A 312 23.52 24.30 -23.06
C GLN A 312 23.72 24.87 -24.47
N SER A 313 24.80 24.53 -25.16
CA SER A 313 25.07 24.99 -26.54
C SER A 313 24.19 24.30 -27.60
N ASP A 314 23.59 23.16 -27.29
CA ASP A 314 22.69 22.47 -28.22
C ASP A 314 21.31 23.11 -28.28
N VAL A 315 20.94 23.86 -27.26
CA VAL A 315 19.57 24.34 -27.00
C VAL A 315 19.50 25.82 -26.68
N THR A 316 20.20 26.64 -27.46
CA THR A 316 20.09 28.10 -27.34
C THR A 316 18.73 28.62 -27.84
N PRO A 317 18.23 29.77 -27.35
CA PRO A 317 16.91 30.30 -27.74
C PRO A 317 16.65 30.39 -29.22
N ASP A 318 17.68 30.73 -30.03
CA ASP A 318 17.61 30.84 -31.49
C ASP A 318 17.38 29.51 -32.20
N LYS A 319 17.73 28.41 -31.57
CA LYS A 319 17.51 27.04 -32.09
C LYS A 319 16.11 26.51 -31.79
N ILE A 320 15.34 27.18 -30.96
CA ILE A 320 14.01 26.76 -30.57
C ILE A 320 12.95 27.63 -31.22
N THR A 321 12.04 27.01 -31.95
CA THR A 321 10.91 27.68 -32.58
C THR A 321 9.62 27.23 -31.88
N ILE A 322 8.84 28.21 -31.42
CA ILE A 322 7.50 28.00 -30.88
C ILE A 322 6.50 28.68 -31.81
N THR A 323 5.49 27.93 -32.22
CA THR A 323 4.39 28.45 -33.02
C THR A 323 3.06 28.15 -32.40
N ASP A 324 2.13 29.09 -32.42
CA ASP A 324 0.76 28.80 -32.01
C ASP A 324 -0.07 28.18 -33.15
N ASP A 325 -1.32 27.84 -32.87
CA ASP A 325 -2.27 27.27 -33.84
C ASP A 325 -2.68 28.24 -34.97
N GLN A 326 -2.40 29.53 -34.81
CA GLN A 326 -2.54 30.54 -35.88
C GLN A 326 -1.25 30.79 -36.66
N LYS A 327 -0.21 29.99 -36.41
CA LYS A 327 1.13 30.10 -37.02
C LYS A 327 1.92 31.34 -36.61
N GLU A 328 1.51 32.04 -35.55
CA GLU A 328 2.29 33.12 -34.98
C GLU A 328 3.47 32.55 -34.14
N LYS A 329 4.65 33.11 -34.35
CA LYS A 329 5.86 32.72 -33.61
C LYS A 329 5.93 33.43 -32.27
N GLN A 330 6.27 32.67 -31.24
CA GLN A 330 6.56 33.20 -29.92
C GLN A 330 8.07 33.36 -29.75
N ALA A 331 8.49 34.49 -29.19
CA ALA A 331 9.91 34.76 -28.99
C ALA A 331 10.43 34.07 -27.71
N SER A 332 11.52 33.32 -27.85
CA SER A 332 12.26 32.71 -26.76
C SER A 332 13.24 33.70 -26.14
N ALA A 333 13.29 33.81 -24.81
CA ALA A 333 14.17 34.74 -24.12
C ALA A 333 15.43 34.04 -23.55
N ALA A 334 15.29 32.89 -22.96
CA ALA A 334 16.40 32.14 -22.33
C ALA A 334 16.11 30.63 -22.30
N THR A 335 17.18 29.86 -22.21
CA THR A 335 17.11 28.40 -21.97
C THR A 335 17.94 28.00 -20.77
N ARG A 336 17.49 26.98 -20.05
CA ARG A 336 18.18 26.42 -18.89
C ARG A 336 18.05 24.89 -18.88
N LEU A 337 19.16 24.19 -18.72
CA LEU A 337 19.14 22.74 -18.54
C LEU A 337 18.56 22.37 -17.15
N LEU A 338 17.66 21.44 -17.11
CA LEU A 338 17.13 20.86 -15.87
C LEU A 338 17.88 19.56 -15.55
N SER A 339 19.10 19.70 -15.01
CA SER A 339 19.91 18.56 -14.61
C SER A 339 19.54 18.12 -13.18
N HIS A 340 19.11 16.88 -13.01
CA HIS A 340 18.75 16.30 -11.71
C HIS A 340 19.91 15.53 -11.06
N ASP A 341 20.94 15.24 -11.82
CA ASP A 341 22.13 14.47 -11.39
C ASP A 341 23.40 15.31 -11.29
N GLY A 342 23.27 16.63 -11.41
CA GLY A 342 24.38 17.58 -11.35
C GLY A 342 25.34 17.55 -12.53
N LYS A 343 25.03 16.80 -13.59
CA LYS A 343 25.83 16.74 -14.81
C LYS A 343 25.63 17.98 -15.67
N PRO A 344 26.60 18.36 -16.53
CA PRO A 344 26.52 19.53 -17.42
C PRO A 344 25.56 19.33 -18.61
N THR A 345 24.86 18.19 -18.68
CA THR A 345 23.90 17.83 -19.71
C THR A 345 22.59 17.41 -19.07
N ALA A 346 21.48 17.57 -19.77
CA ALA A 346 20.15 17.12 -19.32
C ALA A 346 19.28 16.67 -20.49
N ASN A 347 18.24 15.89 -20.20
CA ASN A 347 17.19 15.56 -21.18
C ASN A 347 16.10 16.62 -21.19
N ASP A 348 15.91 17.36 -20.09
CA ASP A 348 14.92 18.40 -19.98
C ASP A 348 15.52 19.80 -20.05
N VAL A 349 14.87 20.65 -20.83
CA VAL A 349 15.27 22.04 -21.05
C VAL A 349 14.11 22.95 -20.70
N GLU A 350 14.32 23.84 -19.75
CA GLU A 350 13.39 24.94 -19.48
C GLU A 350 13.64 26.07 -20.45
N LEU A 351 12.58 26.52 -21.09
CA LEU A 351 12.56 27.65 -22.01
C LEU A 351 11.72 28.78 -21.41
N THR A 352 12.29 29.97 -21.30
CA THR A 352 11.59 31.18 -20.93
C THR A 352 11.10 31.88 -22.21
N ILE A 353 9.82 32.27 -22.20
CA ILE A 353 9.16 32.99 -23.29
C ILE A 353 9.15 34.49 -23.00
N SER A 354 9.36 35.33 -24.01
CA SER A 354 9.43 36.79 -23.84
C SER A 354 8.09 37.44 -23.47
N ALA A 355 6.97 36.82 -23.84
CA ALA A 355 5.63 37.32 -23.55
C ALA A 355 4.76 36.15 -23.04
N PRO A 356 3.84 36.38 -22.08
CA PRO A 356 2.96 35.32 -21.57
C PRO A 356 2.14 34.65 -22.67
N LEU A 357 2.10 33.31 -22.62
CA LEU A 357 1.32 32.46 -23.50
C LEU A 357 -0.17 32.52 -23.13
N ASP A 358 -1.04 32.63 -24.14
CA ASP A 358 -2.49 32.48 -23.94
C ASP A 358 -2.89 30.99 -23.96
N VAL A 359 -2.62 30.29 -22.83
CA VAL A 359 -2.84 28.85 -22.71
C VAL A 359 -4.32 28.45 -22.70
N VAL A 360 -5.22 29.39 -22.49
CA VAL A 360 -6.67 29.15 -22.48
C VAL A 360 -7.23 29.07 -23.89
N ARG A 361 -6.70 29.90 -24.80
CA ARG A 361 -7.25 30.04 -26.15
C ARG A 361 -6.39 29.44 -27.26
N ARG A 362 -5.08 29.27 -26.98
CA ARG A 362 -4.08 28.88 -27.98
C ARG A 362 -3.46 27.54 -27.66
N ALA A 363 -3.06 26.87 -28.70
CA ALA A 363 -2.23 25.67 -28.59
C ALA A 363 -0.87 25.97 -29.24
N TYR A 364 0.20 25.44 -28.63
CA TYR A 364 1.57 25.74 -29.03
C TYR A 364 2.30 24.50 -29.50
N GLU A 365 3.13 24.64 -30.52
CA GLU A 365 3.98 23.59 -31.08
C GLU A 365 5.45 24.02 -30.92
N VAL A 366 6.29 23.12 -30.49
CA VAL A 366 7.73 23.35 -30.26
C VAL A 366 8.55 22.52 -31.23
N LYS A 367 9.57 23.16 -31.83
CA LYS A 367 10.62 22.55 -32.67
C LYS A 367 11.97 22.95 -32.13
N VAL A 368 12.94 22.03 -32.17
CA VAL A 368 14.33 22.29 -31.80
C VAL A 368 15.22 21.86 -32.97
N GLU A 369 16.15 22.72 -33.38
CA GLU A 369 17.10 22.44 -34.45
C GLU A 369 17.98 21.25 -34.06
N GLY A 370 18.18 20.28 -34.96
CA GLY A 370 18.92 19.06 -34.71
C GLY A 370 18.12 17.92 -34.06
N PHE A 371 16.82 18.14 -33.77
CA PHE A 371 15.87 17.13 -33.29
C PHE A 371 14.76 16.94 -34.32
N GLY A 372 14.47 15.69 -34.62
CA GLY A 372 13.38 15.35 -35.56
C GLY A 372 12.01 15.70 -35.01
N GLY A 373 11.09 16.11 -35.89
CA GLY A 373 9.70 16.36 -35.58
C GLY A 373 9.41 17.69 -34.89
N SER A 374 8.23 17.79 -34.37
CA SER A 374 7.75 18.83 -33.47
C SER A 374 6.85 18.21 -32.41
N VAL A 375 6.72 18.83 -31.27
CA VAL A 375 5.85 18.37 -30.20
C VAL A 375 4.90 19.47 -29.75
N ARG A 376 3.69 19.07 -29.41
CA ARG A 376 2.69 19.93 -28.82
C ARG A 376 3.07 20.25 -27.38
N ALA A 377 3.09 21.54 -27.01
CA ALA A 377 3.27 21.95 -25.64
C ALA A 377 1.95 21.83 -24.87
N LEU A 378 1.89 20.91 -23.93
CA LEU A 378 0.68 20.64 -23.14
C LEU A 378 0.74 21.37 -21.79
N PRO A 379 -0.35 22.01 -21.33
CA PRO A 379 -0.41 22.58 -20.00
C PRO A 379 -0.09 21.51 -18.93
N ARG A 380 0.82 21.84 -17.99
CA ARG A 380 1.23 20.95 -16.89
C ARG A 380 1.17 21.70 -15.56
N ALA A 381 2.25 22.25 -15.04
CA ALA A 381 2.24 22.93 -13.74
C ALA A 381 1.39 24.21 -13.76
N ILE A 382 1.23 24.88 -14.91
CA ILE A 382 0.35 26.03 -15.07
C ILE A 382 -1.12 25.73 -14.70
N LEU A 383 -1.55 24.48 -14.78
CA LEU A 383 -2.90 24.08 -14.37
C LEU A 383 -3.15 24.27 -12.87
N ALA A 384 -2.10 24.50 -12.08
CA ALA A 384 -2.20 24.89 -10.68
C ALA A 384 -2.34 26.42 -10.47
N ASP A 385 -2.27 27.23 -11.53
CA ASP A 385 -2.52 28.67 -11.42
C ASP A 385 -4.00 28.93 -11.13
N THR A 386 -4.28 29.34 -9.89
CA THR A 386 -5.64 29.57 -9.41
C THR A 386 -6.34 30.75 -10.10
N ASN A 387 -5.59 31.67 -10.69
CA ASN A 387 -6.17 32.76 -11.48
C ASN A 387 -6.71 32.27 -12.82
N LEU A 388 -6.14 31.21 -13.37
CA LEU A 388 -6.52 30.64 -14.66
C LEU A 388 -7.46 29.45 -14.55
N PHE A 389 -7.21 28.53 -13.58
CA PHE A 389 -7.79 27.20 -13.57
C PHE A 389 -8.41 26.77 -12.23
N TYR A 390 -8.90 27.76 -11.42
CA TYR A 390 -9.58 27.43 -10.16
C TYR A 390 -10.88 28.21 -10.00
N ASP A 391 -11.93 27.48 -9.67
CA ASP A 391 -13.21 28.03 -9.20
C ASP A 391 -13.68 27.20 -7.97
N GLY A 392 -13.46 27.75 -6.78
CA GLY A 392 -13.85 27.13 -5.54
C GLY A 392 -15.36 27.01 -5.34
N ALA A 393 -16.16 27.87 -6.04
CA ALA A 393 -17.62 27.90 -5.92
C ALA A 393 -18.32 26.98 -6.93
N ALA A 394 -17.59 26.50 -7.95
CA ALA A 394 -18.21 25.64 -8.98
C ALA A 394 -18.72 24.33 -8.40
N VAL A 395 -19.99 24.01 -8.66
CA VAL A 395 -20.59 22.71 -8.37
C VAL A 395 -20.35 21.83 -9.58
N LEU A 396 -19.45 20.86 -9.46
CA LEU A 396 -19.09 19.90 -10.51
C LEU A 396 -19.94 18.63 -10.43
N GLY A 397 -19.99 17.88 -11.52
CA GLY A 397 -20.83 16.70 -11.68
C GLY A 397 -22.19 17.01 -12.31
N ALA A 398 -23.10 16.02 -12.24
CA ALA A 398 -24.47 16.15 -12.72
C ALA A 398 -25.38 16.70 -11.63
N THR A 399 -26.07 17.80 -11.93
CA THR A 399 -27.13 18.37 -11.07
C THR A 399 -28.48 18.13 -11.74
N TYR A 400 -29.25 17.21 -11.19
CA TYR A 400 -30.54 16.82 -11.73
C TYR A 400 -31.69 17.69 -11.19
N THR A 401 -32.60 18.04 -12.07
CA THR A 401 -33.98 18.46 -11.77
C THR A 401 -34.93 17.75 -12.74
N HIS A 402 -36.22 17.73 -12.43
CA HIS A 402 -37.21 17.13 -13.31
C HIS A 402 -37.31 17.82 -14.70
N GLU A 403 -37.00 19.10 -14.80
CA GLU A 403 -37.03 19.87 -16.03
C GLU A 403 -35.73 19.75 -16.86
N ALA A 404 -34.59 19.51 -16.22
CA ALA A 404 -33.31 19.43 -16.90
C ALA A 404 -32.20 18.88 -15.98
N THR A 405 -31.17 18.31 -16.58
CA THR A 405 -29.90 17.99 -15.90
C THR A 405 -28.80 18.90 -16.40
N THR A 406 -28.09 19.52 -15.47
CA THR A 406 -26.89 20.34 -15.76
C THR A 406 -25.65 19.53 -15.42
N PHE A 407 -24.74 19.40 -16.39
CA PHE A 407 -23.47 18.68 -16.27
C PHE A 407 -22.33 19.70 -16.24
N ARG A 408 -21.44 19.60 -15.25
CA ARG A 408 -20.24 20.42 -15.16
C ARG A 408 -19.02 19.56 -14.92
N VAL A 409 -17.96 19.82 -15.68
CA VAL A 409 -16.71 19.06 -15.56
C VAL A 409 -15.49 20.00 -15.69
N PHE A 410 -14.47 19.74 -14.87
CA PHE A 410 -13.18 20.40 -15.00
C PHE A 410 -12.33 19.62 -15.99
N ALA A 411 -12.04 20.22 -17.15
CA ALA A 411 -11.21 19.65 -18.20
C ALA A 411 -10.49 20.80 -18.93
N PRO A 412 -9.51 21.44 -18.30
CA PRO A 412 -8.90 22.70 -18.77
C PRO A 412 -8.11 22.55 -20.07
N THR A 413 -7.69 21.35 -20.44
CA THR A 413 -6.94 21.07 -21.66
C THR A 413 -7.84 20.63 -22.83
N ALA A 414 -9.13 20.42 -22.59
CA ALA A 414 -10.08 20.08 -23.65
C ALA A 414 -10.33 21.28 -24.58
N ARG A 415 -10.50 21.00 -25.88
CA ARG A 415 -10.86 21.95 -26.93
C ARG A 415 -12.33 21.87 -27.31
N ALA A 416 -12.92 20.70 -27.11
CA ALA A 416 -14.34 20.48 -27.18
C ALA A 416 -14.74 19.46 -26.13
N MET A 417 -15.99 19.52 -25.69
CA MET A 417 -16.54 18.63 -24.68
C MET A 417 -17.99 18.32 -25.05
N GLN A 418 -18.35 17.04 -24.88
CA GLN A 418 -19.71 16.58 -25.01
C GLN A 418 -20.09 15.76 -23.77
N VAL A 419 -21.34 15.83 -23.35
CA VAL A 419 -21.95 14.83 -22.50
C VAL A 419 -22.74 13.85 -23.38
N VAL A 420 -22.55 12.58 -23.18
CA VAL A 420 -23.20 11.50 -23.95
C VAL A 420 -24.16 10.78 -23.03
N ILE A 421 -25.44 10.80 -23.40
CA ILE A 421 -26.55 10.19 -22.62
C ILE A 421 -26.89 8.82 -23.20
N TYR A 422 -27.28 7.88 -22.34
CA TYR A 422 -27.69 6.51 -22.68
C TYR A 422 -28.93 6.10 -21.91
N ASP A 423 -29.73 5.19 -22.52
CA ASP A 423 -30.89 4.61 -21.84
C ASP A 423 -30.54 3.44 -20.91
N GLN A 424 -29.37 2.85 -21.05
CA GLN A 424 -28.97 1.64 -20.33
C GLN A 424 -27.52 1.75 -19.80
N ALA A 425 -27.22 0.97 -18.74
CA ALA A 425 -25.89 0.91 -18.15
C ALA A 425 -24.80 0.39 -19.10
N THR A 426 -25.18 -0.40 -20.09
CA THR A 426 -24.27 -0.98 -21.11
C THR A 426 -24.86 -0.88 -22.51
N GLY A 427 -24.00 -0.98 -23.53
CA GLY A 427 -24.43 -0.89 -24.94
C GLY A 427 -24.81 0.53 -25.35
N ASP A 428 -25.28 0.72 -26.59
CA ASP A 428 -25.49 2.05 -27.20
C ASP A 428 -26.96 2.46 -27.35
N LYS A 429 -27.86 1.79 -26.64
CA LYS A 429 -29.29 2.14 -26.71
C LYS A 429 -29.53 3.56 -26.22
N GLY A 430 -30.20 4.36 -27.05
CA GLY A 430 -30.53 5.75 -26.73
C GLY A 430 -29.32 6.69 -26.70
N ARG A 431 -28.14 6.29 -27.21
CA ARG A 431 -26.94 7.13 -27.24
C ARG A 431 -27.20 8.45 -27.94
N ALA A 432 -27.03 9.57 -27.23
CA ALA A 432 -27.19 10.93 -27.72
C ALA A 432 -26.11 11.83 -27.14
N SER A 433 -25.40 12.55 -28.04
CA SER A 433 -24.34 13.47 -27.65
C SER A 433 -24.88 14.91 -27.59
N HIS A 434 -24.52 15.63 -26.51
CA HIS A 434 -24.88 17.02 -26.31
C HIS A 434 -23.61 17.86 -26.10
N VAL A 435 -23.48 18.94 -26.87
CA VAL A 435 -22.34 19.85 -26.80
C VAL A 435 -22.34 20.59 -25.46
N MET A 436 -21.16 20.68 -24.82
CA MET A 436 -20.93 21.50 -23.64
C MET A 436 -20.16 22.78 -24.02
N HIS A 437 -20.29 23.82 -23.21
CA HIS A 437 -19.71 25.13 -23.44
C HIS A 437 -18.69 25.46 -22.36
N ALA A 438 -17.56 26.07 -22.73
CA ALA A 438 -16.54 26.52 -21.79
C ALA A 438 -17.05 27.71 -20.96
N MET A 439 -17.01 27.56 -19.63
CA MET A 439 -17.45 28.61 -18.68
C MET A 439 -16.29 29.46 -18.14
N GLY A 440 -15.07 29.17 -18.55
CA GLY A 440 -13.86 29.73 -17.99
C GLY A 440 -13.30 28.83 -16.84
N LYS A 441 -12.13 29.19 -16.35
CA LYS A 441 -11.43 28.43 -15.27
C LYS A 441 -11.23 26.94 -15.56
N GLY A 442 -11.27 26.54 -16.83
CA GLY A 442 -11.17 25.12 -17.24
C GLY A 442 -12.44 24.30 -17.06
N ILE A 443 -13.58 24.94 -16.76
CA ILE A 443 -14.87 24.29 -16.53
C ILE A 443 -15.71 24.30 -17.80
N TRP A 444 -16.32 23.18 -18.09
CA TRP A 444 -17.31 22.98 -19.17
C TRP A 444 -18.69 22.74 -18.58
N GLU A 445 -19.72 23.32 -19.18
CA GLU A 445 -21.12 23.14 -18.78
C GLU A 445 -21.99 22.71 -19.99
N GLY A 446 -22.83 21.70 -19.75
CA GLY A 446 -23.89 21.29 -20.68
C GLY A 446 -25.21 21.18 -19.93
N LYS A 447 -26.32 21.64 -20.52
CA LYS A 447 -27.67 21.51 -19.97
C LYS A 447 -28.54 20.73 -20.94
N VAL A 448 -29.06 19.59 -20.47
CA VAL A 448 -29.95 18.75 -21.27
C VAL A 448 -31.35 18.82 -20.67
N ALA A 449 -32.32 19.28 -21.49
CA ALA A 449 -33.71 19.46 -21.06
C ALA A 449 -34.46 18.12 -20.97
N GLY A 450 -35.44 18.07 -20.09
CA GLY A 450 -36.29 16.91 -19.83
C GLY A 450 -35.86 16.12 -18.61
N ASP A 451 -36.70 15.17 -18.25
CA ASP A 451 -36.45 14.26 -17.13
C ASP A 451 -35.49 13.16 -17.56
N LEU A 452 -34.28 13.23 -17.02
CA LEU A 452 -33.23 12.26 -17.28
C LEU A 452 -33.02 11.28 -16.13
N GLU A 453 -33.88 11.27 -15.11
CA GLU A 453 -33.75 10.30 -14.01
C GLU A 453 -33.68 8.86 -14.56
N GLY A 454 -32.71 8.12 -14.04
CA GLY A 454 -32.53 6.74 -14.44
C GLY A 454 -31.76 6.51 -15.72
N LYS A 455 -31.43 7.57 -16.48
CA LYS A 455 -30.53 7.48 -17.63
C LYS A 455 -29.08 7.50 -17.19
N PHE A 456 -28.20 7.21 -18.14
CA PHE A 456 -26.77 7.08 -17.89
C PHE A 456 -25.99 8.07 -18.75
N TYR A 457 -24.78 8.45 -18.28
CA TYR A 457 -23.95 9.39 -19.04
C TYR A 457 -22.47 9.13 -18.88
N LEU A 458 -21.73 9.62 -19.88
CA LEU A 458 -20.27 9.76 -19.92
C LEU A 458 -19.91 11.11 -20.50
N TYR A 459 -18.67 11.56 -20.32
CA TYR A 459 -18.12 12.70 -21.04
C TYR A 459 -17.28 12.24 -22.23
N ASN A 460 -17.24 13.03 -23.28
CA ASN A 460 -16.37 12.84 -24.45
C ASN A 460 -15.52 14.10 -24.64
N PRO A 461 -14.32 14.15 -24.04
CA PRO A 461 -13.37 15.24 -24.23
C PRO A 461 -12.63 15.09 -25.55
N GLU A 462 -12.38 16.22 -26.23
CA GLU A 462 -11.57 16.29 -27.45
C GLU A 462 -10.45 17.31 -27.29
N GLY A 463 -9.31 17.07 -27.88
CA GLY A 463 -8.14 17.96 -27.84
C GLY A 463 -6.83 17.23 -27.67
N ASP A 464 -5.77 17.99 -27.46
CA ASP A 464 -4.43 17.46 -27.27
C ASP A 464 -4.31 16.69 -25.95
N GLY A 465 -3.78 15.47 -26.00
CA GLY A 465 -3.65 14.60 -24.83
C GLY A 465 -4.87 13.71 -24.56
N PHE A 466 -5.95 13.83 -25.34
CA PHE A 466 -7.11 12.93 -25.27
C PHE A 466 -7.08 11.88 -26.39
N THR A 467 -7.61 10.70 -26.08
CA THR A 467 -7.82 9.67 -27.09
C THR A 467 -9.11 9.97 -27.86
N PRO A 468 -9.09 10.19 -29.17
CA PRO A 468 -10.27 10.52 -29.95
C PRO A 468 -11.41 9.49 -29.77
N GLY A 469 -12.61 9.98 -29.48
CA GLY A 469 -13.80 9.15 -29.33
C GLY A 469 -13.85 8.32 -28.03
N ARG A 470 -12.88 8.43 -27.15
CA ARG A 470 -12.88 7.75 -25.84
C ARG A 470 -13.82 8.51 -24.89
N GLU A 471 -14.89 7.86 -24.52
CA GLU A 471 -15.79 8.34 -23.48
C GLU A 471 -15.23 8.00 -22.09
N VAL A 472 -15.45 8.92 -21.13
CA VAL A 472 -14.86 8.86 -19.80
C VAL A 472 -15.89 9.06 -18.70
N LEU A 473 -15.72 8.38 -17.58
CA LEU A 473 -16.58 8.53 -16.42
C LEU A 473 -16.42 9.92 -15.80
N ASP A 474 -17.52 10.46 -15.31
CA ASP A 474 -17.48 11.65 -14.46
C ASP A 474 -16.85 11.29 -13.09
N ILE A 475 -15.74 11.93 -12.75
CA ILE A 475 -15.10 11.72 -11.44
C ILE A 475 -15.97 12.18 -10.26
N TYR A 476 -16.95 13.05 -10.50
CA TYR A 476 -17.96 13.49 -9.52
C TYR A 476 -19.25 12.64 -9.52
N ALA A 477 -19.26 11.52 -10.26
CA ALA A 477 -20.45 10.66 -10.32
C ALA A 477 -20.88 10.18 -8.92
N ILE A 478 -22.14 10.42 -8.57
CA ILE A 478 -22.74 9.98 -7.30
C ILE A 478 -23.32 8.56 -7.36
N ASN A 479 -23.42 8.01 -8.56
CA ASN A 479 -23.91 6.68 -8.85
C ASN A 479 -23.23 6.13 -10.11
N ALA A 480 -21.99 5.68 -9.98
CA ALA A 480 -21.27 4.95 -11.03
C ALA A 480 -21.72 3.49 -10.97
N VAL A 481 -22.17 2.94 -12.06
CA VAL A 481 -22.79 1.61 -12.12
C VAL A 481 -21.98 0.66 -13.00
N ASN A 482 -22.26 -0.62 -12.86
CA ASN A 482 -21.64 -1.68 -13.65
C ASN A 482 -20.12 -1.59 -13.58
N SER A 483 -19.58 -1.67 -12.37
CA SER A 483 -18.13 -1.57 -12.10
C SER A 483 -17.52 -0.26 -12.67
N SER A 484 -18.10 0.85 -12.31
CA SER A 484 -17.66 2.22 -12.69
C SER A 484 -17.64 2.51 -14.21
N GLN A 485 -18.43 1.78 -15.01
CA GLN A 485 -18.41 1.99 -16.47
C GLN A 485 -19.26 3.18 -16.93
N ARG A 486 -20.37 3.50 -16.24
CA ARG A 486 -21.20 4.67 -16.54
C ARG A 486 -21.74 5.32 -15.29
N ALA A 487 -21.92 6.62 -15.33
CA ALA A 487 -22.60 7.38 -14.30
C ALA A 487 -24.13 7.34 -14.56
N ARG A 488 -24.92 7.01 -13.53
CA ARG A 488 -26.37 7.07 -13.55
C ARG A 488 -26.86 8.40 -13.01
N ILE A 489 -27.83 9.03 -13.68
CA ILE A 489 -28.50 10.23 -13.22
C ILE A 489 -29.54 9.83 -12.19
N THR A 490 -29.37 10.31 -10.95
CA THR A 490 -30.13 9.86 -9.77
C THR A 490 -30.74 11.06 -9.05
N ASP A 491 -32.04 10.97 -8.75
CA ASP A 491 -32.71 11.85 -7.79
C ASP A 491 -32.44 11.37 -6.37
N LEU A 492 -31.46 12.00 -5.68
CA LEU A 492 -31.07 11.63 -4.33
C LEU A 492 -32.22 11.68 -3.31
N SER A 493 -33.22 12.53 -3.52
CA SER A 493 -34.37 12.64 -2.62
C SER A 493 -35.18 11.34 -2.55
N LYS A 494 -35.22 10.59 -3.64
CA LYS A 494 -35.88 9.28 -3.74
C LYS A 494 -35.12 8.11 -3.12
N THR A 495 -33.87 8.34 -2.73
CA THR A 495 -33.00 7.32 -2.12
C THR A 495 -33.05 7.31 -0.59
N ASN A 496 -33.71 8.28 0.01
CA ASN A 496 -33.81 8.43 1.46
C ASN A 496 -34.74 7.39 2.10
N PRO A 497 -34.30 6.64 3.11
CA PRO A 497 -35.20 5.79 3.87
C PRO A 497 -36.18 6.64 4.72
N PRO A 498 -37.31 6.08 5.12
CA PRO A 498 -38.25 6.80 5.98
C PRO A 498 -37.61 7.36 7.25
N GLY A 499 -37.83 8.65 7.52
CA GLY A 499 -37.24 9.33 8.68
C GLY A 499 -35.76 9.68 8.54
N TRP A 500 -35.21 9.70 7.33
CA TRP A 500 -33.81 9.91 7.03
C TRP A 500 -33.20 11.16 7.66
N GLU A 501 -33.90 12.31 7.58
CA GLU A 501 -33.41 13.58 8.14
C GLU A 501 -33.12 13.52 9.64
N LYS A 502 -33.82 12.69 10.37
CA LYS A 502 -33.55 12.43 11.79
C LYS A 502 -32.47 11.36 11.95
N ALA A 503 -32.55 10.30 11.16
CA ALA A 503 -31.62 9.16 11.27
C ALA A 503 -30.20 9.54 10.93
N LYS A 504 -29.99 10.40 9.94
CA LYS A 504 -28.64 10.85 9.54
C LYS A 504 -27.94 11.75 10.55
N ALA A 505 -28.61 12.21 11.59
CA ALA A 505 -27.99 13.13 12.58
C ALA A 505 -26.93 12.46 13.46
N GLY A 506 -26.83 11.15 13.48
CA GLY A 506 -25.87 10.38 14.27
C GLY A 506 -26.01 10.53 15.78
N PRO A 507 -25.30 9.75 16.57
CA PRO A 507 -25.28 9.86 18.02
C PRO A 507 -24.44 11.07 18.47
N ALA A 508 -24.85 11.68 19.57
CA ALA A 508 -24.07 12.75 20.17
C ALA A 508 -22.97 12.19 21.09
N PHE A 509 -21.77 12.73 20.98
CA PHE A 509 -20.66 12.51 21.92
C PHE A 509 -19.89 13.81 22.11
N ASP A 510 -19.21 13.97 23.24
CA ASP A 510 -18.57 15.24 23.57
C ASP A 510 -17.09 15.32 23.15
N SER A 511 -16.44 14.16 23.06
CA SER A 511 -15.01 14.07 22.72
C SER A 511 -14.70 12.73 22.06
N PRO A 512 -13.73 12.66 21.14
CA PRO A 512 -13.28 11.38 20.57
C PRO A 512 -12.87 10.31 21.61
N VAL A 513 -12.38 10.70 22.80
CA VAL A 513 -12.04 9.74 23.87
C VAL A 513 -13.27 9.00 24.43
N ASP A 514 -14.48 9.51 24.18
CA ASP A 514 -15.74 8.84 24.57
C ASP A 514 -16.08 7.67 23.64
N MET A 515 -15.39 7.56 22.50
CA MET A 515 -15.62 6.49 21.54
C MET A 515 -14.97 5.17 21.98
N VAL A 516 -15.59 4.09 21.53
CA VAL A 516 -15.01 2.76 21.37
C VAL A 516 -15.29 2.37 19.92
N VAL A 517 -14.26 2.36 19.10
CA VAL A 517 -14.38 2.14 17.66
C VAL A 517 -14.28 0.65 17.35
N TYR A 518 -15.10 0.16 16.43
CA TYR A 518 -15.11 -1.22 15.96
C TYR A 518 -14.96 -1.24 14.44
N GLU A 519 -13.84 -1.74 13.96
CA GLU A 519 -13.54 -1.84 12.54
C GLU A 519 -14.21 -3.05 11.92
N MET A 520 -14.83 -2.88 10.73
CA MET A 520 -15.47 -3.97 10.04
C MET A 520 -15.57 -3.77 8.53
N HIS A 521 -15.37 -4.85 7.80
CA HIS A 521 -15.66 -4.94 6.38
C HIS A 521 -17.12 -5.33 6.16
N VAL A 522 -17.84 -4.66 5.25
CA VAL A 522 -19.27 -4.88 5.03
C VAL A 522 -19.59 -6.35 4.73
N ARG A 523 -18.78 -6.98 3.87
CA ARG A 523 -19.00 -8.39 3.50
C ARG A 523 -18.63 -9.35 4.61
N ASP A 524 -17.46 -9.20 5.22
CA ASP A 524 -16.93 -10.12 6.24
C ASP A 524 -17.89 -10.31 7.40
N PHE A 525 -18.53 -9.21 7.80
CA PHE A 525 -19.39 -9.19 8.99
C PHE A 525 -20.60 -10.13 8.89
N THR A 526 -21.09 -10.36 7.67
CA THR A 526 -22.36 -11.07 7.49
C THR A 526 -22.32 -12.21 6.48
N ILE A 527 -21.21 -12.41 5.73
CA ILE A 527 -21.16 -13.40 4.66
C ILE A 527 -21.21 -14.85 5.17
N ALA A 528 -20.64 -15.11 6.36
CA ALA A 528 -20.62 -16.44 6.94
C ALA A 528 -22.03 -17.01 7.15
N GLU A 529 -22.20 -18.30 6.91
CA GLU A 529 -23.44 -19.02 7.20
C GLU A 529 -23.83 -18.89 8.70
N THR A 530 -22.84 -18.78 9.56
CA THR A 530 -23.01 -18.64 11.02
C THR A 530 -23.56 -17.27 11.43
N SER A 531 -23.64 -16.29 10.52
CA SER A 531 -24.20 -14.95 10.82
C SER A 531 -25.72 -14.95 11.07
N GLY A 532 -26.43 -15.90 10.48
CA GLY A 532 -27.89 -15.97 10.58
C GLY A 532 -28.65 -14.84 9.86
N VAL A 533 -27.96 -13.96 9.10
CA VAL A 533 -28.58 -12.89 8.31
C VAL A 533 -29.09 -13.42 6.97
N LYS A 534 -30.09 -12.77 6.41
CA LYS A 534 -30.63 -13.08 5.09
C LYS A 534 -29.81 -12.49 3.95
N HIS A 535 -29.42 -11.21 4.08
CA HIS A 535 -28.68 -10.47 3.05
C HIS A 535 -27.16 -10.55 3.34
N LYS A 536 -26.61 -11.75 3.21
CA LYS A 536 -25.21 -12.03 3.52
C LYS A 536 -24.26 -11.20 2.66
N GLY A 537 -23.27 -10.60 3.29
CA GLY A 537 -22.23 -9.82 2.60
C GLY A 537 -22.72 -8.51 1.97
N LYS A 538 -23.91 -8.03 2.30
CA LYS A 538 -24.55 -6.84 1.72
C LYS A 538 -24.81 -5.77 2.77
N TYR A 539 -24.96 -4.50 2.35
CA TYR A 539 -25.37 -3.40 3.24
C TYR A 539 -26.60 -3.76 4.07
N LEU A 540 -27.60 -4.41 3.45
CA LEU A 540 -28.83 -4.80 4.14
C LEU A 540 -28.60 -5.82 5.25
N GLY A 541 -27.51 -6.64 5.17
CA GLY A 541 -27.16 -7.56 6.25
C GLY A 541 -26.88 -6.86 7.58
N PHE A 542 -26.31 -5.65 7.53
CA PHE A 542 -26.12 -4.81 8.73
C PHE A 542 -27.41 -4.24 9.32
N THR A 543 -28.50 -4.24 8.56
CA THR A 543 -29.77 -3.66 9.02
C THR A 543 -30.68 -4.66 9.74
N GLU A 544 -30.31 -5.94 9.66
CA GLU A 544 -31.14 -7.02 10.18
C GLU A 544 -30.99 -7.12 11.70
N ALA A 545 -32.13 -6.93 12.41
CA ALA A 545 -32.23 -7.10 13.86
C ALA A 545 -32.76 -8.49 14.22
N GLY A 546 -32.49 -8.96 15.44
CA GLY A 546 -32.94 -10.27 15.92
C GLY A 546 -32.13 -11.44 15.34
N THR A 547 -31.00 -11.18 14.71
CA THR A 547 -30.14 -12.22 14.16
C THR A 547 -29.33 -12.93 15.27
N HIS A 548 -29.18 -14.24 15.11
CA HIS A 548 -28.46 -15.08 16.06
C HIS A 548 -27.79 -16.26 15.34
N LEU A 549 -26.87 -16.90 16.05
CA LEU A 549 -26.22 -18.11 15.55
C LEU A 549 -27.27 -19.16 15.18
N PRO A 550 -27.26 -19.72 13.95
CA PRO A 550 -28.19 -20.77 13.58
C PRO A 550 -28.16 -21.94 14.58
N GLY A 551 -29.34 -22.28 15.12
CA GLY A 551 -29.50 -23.31 16.15
C GLY A 551 -29.22 -22.87 17.58
N ASP A 552 -28.87 -21.60 17.85
CA ASP A 552 -28.64 -21.07 19.21
C ASP A 552 -29.07 -19.59 19.33
N ALA A 553 -30.32 -19.39 19.70
CA ALA A 553 -30.90 -18.05 19.83
C ALA A 553 -30.28 -17.20 20.97
N ALA A 554 -29.50 -17.78 21.86
CA ALA A 554 -28.83 -17.04 22.94
C ALA A 554 -27.60 -16.26 22.42
N ILE A 555 -27.03 -16.68 21.30
CA ILE A 555 -25.84 -16.06 20.72
C ILE A 555 -26.25 -15.07 19.62
N LYS A 556 -26.34 -13.81 19.97
CA LYS A 556 -26.65 -12.72 19.03
C LYS A 556 -25.53 -12.52 18.04
N THR A 557 -25.87 -12.20 16.79
CA THR A 557 -24.96 -11.93 15.69
C THR A 557 -25.25 -10.55 15.08
N GLY A 558 -24.48 -10.12 14.12
CA GLY A 558 -24.74 -8.89 13.35
C GLY A 558 -24.91 -7.64 14.22
N LEU A 559 -25.88 -6.81 13.83
CA LEU A 559 -26.20 -5.54 14.50
C LEU A 559 -26.47 -5.68 16.00
N ASP A 560 -27.17 -6.75 16.41
CA ASP A 560 -27.51 -6.96 17.82
C ASP A 560 -26.28 -7.39 18.65
N SER A 561 -25.26 -7.99 18.03
CA SER A 561 -23.99 -8.26 18.70
C SER A 561 -23.21 -6.98 18.98
N LEU A 562 -23.17 -6.02 18.04
CA LEU A 562 -22.56 -4.71 18.25
C LEU A 562 -23.20 -3.96 19.42
N THR A 563 -24.54 -4.00 19.47
CA THR A 563 -25.30 -3.38 20.56
C THR A 563 -25.02 -4.07 21.91
N GLU A 564 -24.90 -5.40 21.92
CA GLU A 564 -24.56 -6.19 23.10
C GLU A 564 -23.15 -5.91 23.60
N LEU A 565 -22.18 -5.80 22.68
CA LEU A 565 -20.79 -5.49 22.99
C LEU A 565 -20.65 -4.08 23.59
N GLY A 566 -21.49 -3.14 23.13
CA GLY A 566 -21.56 -1.78 23.65
C GLY A 566 -20.61 -0.81 22.97
N VAL A 567 -20.10 -1.11 21.77
CA VAL A 567 -19.30 -0.17 20.97
C VAL A 567 -20.11 1.07 20.60
N THR A 568 -19.44 2.17 20.35
CA THR A 568 -20.07 3.46 20.09
C THR A 568 -19.97 3.90 18.63
N HIS A 569 -18.97 3.42 17.91
CA HIS A 569 -18.75 3.74 16.51
C HIS A 569 -18.34 2.47 15.75
N VAL A 570 -18.74 2.38 14.51
CA VAL A 570 -18.28 1.39 13.55
C VAL A 570 -17.46 2.12 12.48
N GLN A 571 -16.21 1.72 12.30
CA GLN A 571 -15.42 2.07 11.12
C GLN A 571 -15.67 1.02 10.05
N LEU A 572 -16.24 1.43 8.92
CA LEU A 572 -16.40 0.57 7.76
C LEU A 572 -15.17 0.68 6.86
N LEU A 573 -14.55 -0.45 6.50
CA LEU A 573 -13.58 -0.51 5.41
C LEU A 573 -14.20 0.10 4.15
N PRO A 574 -13.40 0.46 3.12
CA PRO A 574 -13.89 1.31 2.06
C PRO A 574 -15.23 0.90 1.48
N VAL A 575 -16.16 1.85 1.47
CA VAL A 575 -17.49 1.74 0.87
C VAL A 575 -17.67 2.68 -0.33
N GLN A 576 -16.64 3.47 -0.66
CA GLN A 576 -16.56 4.17 -1.93
C GLN A 576 -16.30 3.14 -3.04
N ASP A 577 -16.90 3.35 -4.20
CA ASP A 577 -16.83 2.41 -5.32
C ASP A 577 -15.37 2.14 -5.74
N PHE A 578 -14.97 0.87 -5.77
CA PHE A 578 -13.60 0.44 -6.03
C PHE A 578 -13.51 -0.52 -7.21
N GLU A 579 -12.31 -0.72 -7.73
CA GLU A 579 -12.08 -1.58 -8.89
C GLU A 579 -12.36 -3.04 -8.55
N ASN A 580 -13.45 -3.56 -9.06
CA ASN A 580 -13.87 -4.96 -8.94
C ASN A 580 -14.87 -5.33 -10.06
N ASP A 581 -15.26 -6.60 -10.09
CA ASP A 581 -16.47 -7.06 -10.78
C ASP A 581 -17.61 -7.12 -9.76
N GLU A 582 -18.51 -6.12 -9.76
CA GLU A 582 -19.63 -6.02 -8.82
C GLU A 582 -20.59 -7.22 -8.89
N ALA A 583 -20.64 -7.93 -10.01
CA ALA A 583 -21.44 -9.15 -10.18
C ALA A 583 -20.67 -10.40 -9.75
N GLY A 584 -19.36 -10.29 -9.59
CA GLY A 584 -18.45 -11.39 -9.28
C GLY A 584 -18.38 -11.73 -7.79
N THR A 585 -17.52 -12.72 -7.51
CA THR A 585 -17.27 -13.20 -6.15
C THR A 585 -15.82 -12.96 -5.69
N ASN A 586 -15.01 -12.28 -6.48
CA ASN A 586 -13.62 -11.99 -6.15
C ASN A 586 -13.59 -11.02 -4.95
N TYR A 587 -12.98 -11.47 -3.88
CA TYR A 587 -12.87 -10.68 -2.65
C TYR A 587 -11.89 -9.52 -2.83
N ASN A 588 -12.23 -8.36 -2.23
CA ASN A 588 -11.36 -7.20 -2.17
C ASN A 588 -11.70 -6.38 -0.91
N TRP A 589 -10.70 -5.88 -0.19
CA TRP A 589 -10.93 -4.96 0.93
C TRP A 589 -11.49 -3.59 0.52
N GLY A 590 -11.23 -3.16 -0.74
CA GLY A 590 -11.74 -1.92 -1.27
C GLY A 590 -10.74 -0.76 -1.37
N TYR A 591 -9.47 -0.95 -1.08
CA TYR A 591 -8.45 0.13 -1.12
C TYR A 591 -7.98 0.48 -2.54
N VAL A 592 -8.79 0.28 -3.54
CA VAL A 592 -8.55 0.62 -4.96
C VAL A 592 -9.73 1.43 -5.50
N THR A 593 -9.92 2.63 -4.94
CA THR A 593 -11.09 3.49 -5.25
C THR A 593 -11.12 3.96 -6.69
N SER A 594 -12.25 3.80 -7.35
CA SER A 594 -12.54 4.20 -8.73
C SER A 594 -13.47 5.40 -8.81
N ALA A 595 -14.57 5.43 -8.03
CA ALA A 595 -15.54 6.52 -8.03
C ALA A 595 -15.86 6.98 -6.59
N TYR A 596 -15.30 8.11 -6.21
CA TYR A 596 -15.25 8.59 -4.82
C TYR A 596 -16.58 9.06 -4.22
N ASN A 597 -17.57 9.44 -5.05
CA ASN A 597 -18.89 9.87 -4.59
C ASN A 597 -19.94 8.76 -4.67
N THR A 598 -19.58 7.60 -5.15
CA THR A 598 -20.46 6.46 -5.37
C THR A 598 -20.26 5.43 -4.26
N PRO A 599 -21.34 4.91 -3.62
CA PRO A 599 -21.23 3.72 -2.77
C PRO A 599 -20.92 2.46 -3.59
N GLU A 600 -20.13 1.55 -3.04
CA GLU A 600 -19.75 0.29 -3.66
C GLU A 600 -20.97 -0.59 -4.02
N GLY A 601 -21.07 -0.99 -5.27
CA GLY A 601 -22.17 -1.78 -5.79
C GLY A 601 -22.12 -3.26 -5.40
N TRP A 602 -20.92 -3.80 -5.17
CA TRP A 602 -20.76 -5.20 -4.73
C TRP A 602 -21.47 -5.49 -3.40
N TYR A 603 -21.63 -4.48 -2.55
CA TYR A 603 -22.35 -4.59 -1.27
C TYR A 603 -23.86 -4.34 -1.41
N ALA A 604 -24.35 -3.93 -2.58
CA ALA A 604 -25.77 -3.69 -2.83
C ALA A 604 -26.47 -4.91 -3.44
N THR A 605 -27.82 -4.92 -3.37
CA THR A 605 -28.63 -5.96 -4.01
C THR A 605 -28.85 -5.71 -5.49
N GLY A 606 -28.69 -4.47 -5.97
CA GLY A 606 -28.75 -4.07 -7.37
C GLY A 606 -27.51 -3.27 -7.76
N ILE A 607 -26.90 -3.62 -8.92
CA ILE A 607 -25.63 -3.01 -9.39
C ILE A 607 -25.82 -1.92 -10.47
N ASN A 608 -27.03 -1.81 -11.06
CA ASN A 608 -27.32 -0.88 -12.16
C ASN A 608 -28.40 0.16 -11.84
N ASP A 609 -28.78 0.26 -10.58
CA ASP A 609 -29.84 1.16 -10.10
C ASP A 609 -29.39 1.95 -8.85
N ASP A 610 -30.34 2.52 -8.10
CA ASP A 610 -30.04 3.33 -6.91
C ASP A 610 -29.92 2.49 -5.62
N SER A 611 -29.87 1.16 -5.71
CA SER A 611 -29.84 0.27 -4.54
C SER A 611 -28.62 0.55 -3.66
N ARG A 612 -27.44 0.78 -4.25
CA ARG A 612 -26.20 1.08 -3.51
C ARG A 612 -26.33 2.30 -2.59
N ILE A 613 -26.96 3.36 -3.07
CA ILE A 613 -27.20 4.59 -2.30
C ILE A 613 -28.24 4.35 -1.20
N ARG A 614 -29.36 3.76 -1.57
CA ARG A 614 -30.48 3.51 -0.69
C ARG A 614 -30.14 2.54 0.44
N GLU A 615 -29.41 1.49 0.12
CA GLU A 615 -29.05 0.45 1.08
C GLU A 615 -27.96 0.91 2.06
N LEU A 616 -26.96 1.67 1.60
CA LEU A 616 -25.98 2.28 2.50
C LEU A 616 -26.63 3.28 3.45
N LYS A 617 -27.59 4.12 2.97
CA LYS A 617 -28.35 5.01 3.86
C LYS A 617 -29.15 4.21 4.91
N ARG A 618 -29.70 3.05 4.56
CA ARG A 618 -30.39 2.16 5.51
C ARG A 618 -29.43 1.58 6.54
N LEU A 619 -28.22 1.18 6.13
CA LEU A 619 -27.18 0.70 7.03
C LEU A 619 -26.84 1.79 8.06
N ILE A 620 -26.55 3.01 7.60
CA ILE A 620 -26.25 4.14 8.48
C ILE A 620 -27.41 4.42 9.43
N ALA A 621 -28.62 4.48 8.92
CA ALA A 621 -29.82 4.67 9.75
C ALA A 621 -30.01 3.58 10.81
N ALA A 622 -29.67 2.33 10.48
CA ALA A 622 -29.76 1.20 11.43
C ALA A 622 -28.74 1.33 12.57
N LEU A 623 -27.50 1.71 12.26
CA LEU A 623 -26.44 1.95 13.26
C LEU A 623 -26.79 3.15 14.14
N HIS A 624 -27.15 4.29 13.53
CA HIS A 624 -27.56 5.49 14.27
C HIS A 624 -28.79 5.22 15.17
N GLY A 625 -29.73 4.42 14.67
CA GLY A 625 -30.88 3.98 15.48
C GLY A 625 -30.53 3.17 16.72
N ARG A 626 -29.34 2.62 16.78
CA ARG A 626 -28.78 1.92 17.95
C ARG A 626 -27.81 2.79 18.75
N GLY A 627 -27.66 4.07 18.41
CA GLY A 627 -26.72 4.99 19.05
C GLY A 627 -25.26 4.69 18.68
N ILE A 628 -25.01 4.09 17.52
CA ILE A 628 -23.68 3.75 17.00
C ILE A 628 -23.37 4.69 15.83
N GLY A 629 -22.30 5.49 15.94
CA GLY A 629 -21.83 6.36 14.87
C GLY A 629 -21.11 5.59 13.77
N VAL A 630 -20.98 6.22 12.60
CA VAL A 630 -20.37 5.61 11.41
C VAL A 630 -19.17 6.42 10.97
N ILE A 631 -18.02 5.75 10.90
CA ILE A 631 -16.76 6.28 10.36
C ILE A 631 -16.49 5.56 9.04
N LEU A 632 -16.19 6.33 7.99
CA LEU A 632 -15.82 5.76 6.71
C LEU A 632 -14.31 5.73 6.55
N ASP A 633 -13.80 4.60 6.09
CA ASP A 633 -12.43 4.48 5.62
C ASP A 633 -12.34 4.99 4.18
N VAL A 634 -11.45 5.96 3.94
CA VAL A 634 -11.35 6.68 2.66
C VAL A 634 -9.91 6.70 2.14
N VAL A 635 -9.77 6.53 0.82
CA VAL A 635 -8.48 6.37 0.15
C VAL A 635 -8.21 7.55 -0.77
N TYR A 636 -7.62 8.64 -0.25
CA TYR A 636 -7.27 9.83 -1.03
C TYR A 636 -5.77 9.96 -1.32
N ASN A 637 -4.98 8.99 -0.91
CA ASN A 637 -3.54 8.96 -1.16
C ASN A 637 -3.21 8.42 -2.56
N HIS A 638 -4.04 7.54 -3.13
CA HIS A 638 -3.93 6.97 -4.48
C HIS A 638 -5.31 6.65 -5.06
N THR A 639 -5.35 6.19 -6.30
CA THR A 639 -6.57 5.71 -6.99
C THR A 639 -6.33 4.30 -7.53
N ALA A 640 -7.38 3.56 -7.84
CA ALA A 640 -7.31 2.22 -8.45
C ALA A 640 -6.35 2.18 -9.65
N ASN A 641 -6.48 3.18 -10.51
CA ASN A 641 -5.58 3.38 -11.65
C ASN A 641 -5.53 4.88 -11.99
N SER A 642 -4.46 5.30 -12.68
CA SER A 642 -4.31 6.71 -13.09
C SER A 642 -5.12 7.08 -14.32
N THR A 643 -5.79 6.14 -14.96
CA THR A 643 -6.41 6.32 -16.28
C THR A 643 -7.66 7.21 -16.21
N SER A 644 -8.52 7.01 -15.21
CA SER A 644 -9.82 7.70 -15.13
C SER A 644 -9.66 9.22 -15.00
N PHE A 645 -8.84 9.66 -14.05
CA PHE A 645 -8.58 11.08 -13.86
C PHE A 645 -7.74 11.70 -14.99
N ASN A 646 -6.72 10.99 -15.47
CA ASN A 646 -5.92 11.44 -16.61
C ASN A 646 -6.72 11.50 -17.92
N ALA A 647 -7.79 10.70 -18.05
CA ALA A 647 -8.68 10.78 -19.20
C ALA A 647 -9.51 12.07 -19.25
N LEU A 648 -9.70 12.76 -18.10
CA LEU A 648 -10.35 14.07 -18.04
C LEU A 648 -9.36 15.23 -17.99
N VAL A 649 -8.29 15.08 -17.20
CA VAL A 649 -7.26 16.12 -17.04
C VAL A 649 -5.88 15.47 -17.07
N PRO A 650 -5.29 15.30 -18.25
CA PRO A 650 -3.99 14.65 -18.39
C PRO A 650 -2.92 15.27 -17.47
N ARG A 651 -2.25 14.44 -16.70
CA ARG A 651 -1.10 14.76 -15.85
C ARG A 651 -1.36 15.80 -14.74
N TYR A 652 -2.59 15.95 -14.27
CA TYR A 652 -2.93 16.94 -13.25
C TYR A 652 -3.13 16.36 -11.84
N TYR A 653 -3.90 15.29 -11.70
CA TYR A 653 -4.33 14.75 -10.41
C TYR A 653 -3.30 13.86 -9.73
N TYR A 654 -2.23 13.52 -10.41
CA TYR A 654 -1.18 12.64 -9.88
C TYR A 654 0.14 13.37 -9.76
N ARG A 655 0.98 12.91 -8.83
CA ARG A 655 2.36 13.35 -8.68
C ARG A 655 3.23 12.66 -9.71
N TYR A 656 4.06 13.43 -10.40
CA TYR A 656 5.00 12.94 -11.39
C TYR A 656 6.42 13.31 -11.00
N MET A 657 7.34 12.34 -11.15
CA MET A 657 8.78 12.57 -11.05
C MET A 657 9.26 13.44 -12.21
N ALA A 658 10.48 13.95 -12.11
CA ALA A 658 11.07 14.77 -13.16
C ALA A 658 11.19 14.04 -14.51
N ASP A 659 11.39 12.73 -14.48
CA ASP A 659 11.47 11.85 -15.67
C ASP A 659 10.08 11.48 -16.25
N GLY A 660 9.00 12.01 -15.70
CA GLY A 660 7.64 11.79 -16.15
C GLY A 660 6.95 10.54 -15.62
N ARG A 661 7.64 9.72 -14.80
CA ARG A 661 7.01 8.60 -14.09
C ARG A 661 6.13 9.09 -12.94
N LEU A 662 5.13 8.31 -12.60
CA LEU A 662 4.31 8.56 -11.42
C LEU A 662 5.13 8.37 -10.13
N TYR A 663 4.89 9.19 -9.12
CA TYR A 663 5.22 8.82 -7.76
C TYR A 663 4.41 7.58 -7.36
N ASN A 664 5.04 6.69 -6.60
CA ASN A 664 4.42 5.46 -6.11
C ASN A 664 4.82 5.21 -4.64
N SER A 665 4.72 6.24 -3.82
CA SER A 665 5.01 6.15 -2.39
C SER A 665 3.95 5.35 -1.64
N SER A 666 2.74 5.27 -2.21
CA SER A 666 1.65 4.41 -1.73
C SER A 666 1.94 2.91 -1.91
N GLY A 667 2.82 2.53 -2.86
CA GLY A 667 2.99 1.14 -3.29
C GLY A 667 1.89 0.63 -4.23
N CYS A 668 0.87 1.47 -4.52
CA CYS A 668 -0.33 1.10 -5.30
C CYS A 668 -0.30 1.61 -6.76
N GLY A 669 0.88 2.03 -7.26
CA GLY A 669 1.09 2.42 -8.64
C GLY A 669 0.96 3.92 -8.94
N ASN A 670 0.39 4.70 -8.05
CA ASN A 670 0.27 6.15 -8.20
C ASN A 670 0.10 6.85 -6.85
N ASP A 671 0.52 8.12 -6.77
CA ASP A 671 0.23 9.02 -5.65
C ASP A 671 -0.68 10.16 -6.12
N PHE A 672 -1.80 10.37 -5.42
CA PHE A 672 -2.72 11.46 -5.72
C PHE A 672 -2.12 12.82 -5.33
N ARG A 673 -2.24 13.82 -6.20
CA ARG A 673 -1.66 15.15 -6.00
C ARG A 673 -2.58 16.05 -5.19
N SER A 674 -2.71 15.76 -3.89
CA SER A 674 -3.63 16.44 -2.96
C SER A 674 -3.39 17.95 -2.86
N GLU A 675 -2.15 18.40 -3.08
CA GLU A 675 -1.76 19.81 -3.04
C GLU A 675 -2.24 20.65 -4.23
N ALA A 676 -2.62 20.03 -5.35
CA ALA A 676 -3.11 20.76 -6.51
C ALA A 676 -4.51 21.36 -6.25
N PRO A 677 -4.79 22.62 -6.63
CA PRO A 677 -6.00 23.34 -6.21
C PRO A 677 -7.31 22.61 -6.50
N MET A 678 -7.49 22.08 -7.73
CA MET A 678 -8.71 21.36 -8.09
C MET A 678 -8.72 19.92 -7.55
N ALA A 679 -7.57 19.31 -7.25
CA ALA A 679 -7.50 18.02 -6.56
C ALA A 679 -7.88 18.17 -5.08
N ARG A 680 -7.37 19.20 -4.41
CA ARG A 680 -7.80 19.57 -3.05
C ARG A 680 -9.30 19.85 -3.01
N LYS A 681 -9.80 20.66 -3.95
CA LYS A 681 -11.24 20.90 -4.07
C LYS A 681 -12.02 19.60 -4.23
N TYR A 682 -11.53 18.67 -5.05
CA TYR A 682 -12.14 17.37 -5.24
C TYR A 682 -12.25 16.59 -3.91
N ILE A 683 -11.16 16.50 -3.15
CA ILE A 683 -11.15 15.86 -1.83
C ILE A 683 -12.20 16.52 -0.90
N LEU A 684 -12.19 17.85 -0.84
CA LEU A 684 -13.13 18.60 -0.01
C LEU A 684 -14.59 18.41 -0.42
N ASP A 685 -14.87 18.48 -1.73
CA ASP A 685 -16.23 18.33 -2.25
C ASP A 685 -16.78 16.92 -1.96
N THR A 686 -15.97 15.90 -2.19
CA THR A 686 -16.39 14.51 -1.93
C THR A 686 -16.63 14.25 -0.44
N LEU A 687 -15.75 14.70 0.45
CA LEU A 687 -15.94 14.56 1.90
C LEU A 687 -17.16 15.36 2.40
N LYS A 688 -17.38 16.57 1.89
CA LYS A 688 -18.57 17.37 2.19
C LYS A 688 -19.84 16.68 1.71
N TYR A 689 -19.80 16.05 0.53
CA TYR A 689 -20.93 15.28 -0.01
C TYR A 689 -21.28 14.12 0.93
N TRP A 690 -20.31 13.30 1.31
CA TRP A 690 -20.54 12.18 2.24
C TRP A 690 -21.04 12.64 3.61
N THR A 691 -20.48 13.74 4.13
CA THR A 691 -20.92 14.30 5.43
C THR A 691 -22.35 14.81 5.37
N ARG A 692 -22.77 15.50 4.29
CA ARG A 692 -24.10 16.09 4.17
C ARG A 692 -25.14 15.08 3.75
N GLU A 693 -24.84 14.24 2.79
CA GLU A 693 -25.79 13.32 2.18
C GLU A 693 -26.00 12.06 3.03
N TYR A 694 -24.92 11.49 3.55
CA TYR A 694 -24.98 10.26 4.33
C TYR A 694 -24.93 10.48 5.84
N GLY A 695 -24.57 11.68 6.31
CA GLY A 695 -24.53 11.98 7.74
C GLY A 695 -23.50 11.15 8.51
N VAL A 696 -22.35 10.87 7.89
CA VAL A 696 -21.26 10.13 8.52
C VAL A 696 -20.65 10.94 9.67
N ASP A 697 -20.19 10.24 10.72
CA ASP A 697 -19.69 10.86 11.96
C ASP A 697 -18.17 11.05 11.94
N GLY A 698 -17.48 10.44 10.99
CA GLY A 698 -16.04 10.58 10.87
C GLY A 698 -15.44 9.91 9.65
N TYR A 699 -14.12 10.09 9.51
CA TYR A 699 -13.31 9.50 8.46
C TYR A 699 -11.99 8.96 9.01
N ARG A 700 -11.62 7.77 8.55
CA ARG A 700 -10.26 7.23 8.63
C ARG A 700 -9.60 7.42 7.26
N PHE A 701 -8.46 8.07 7.21
CA PHE A 701 -7.71 8.28 5.98
C PHE A 701 -6.61 7.22 5.84
N ASP A 702 -6.72 6.42 4.79
CA ASP A 702 -5.71 5.48 4.38
C ASP A 702 -4.42 6.22 4.01
N ILE A 703 -3.27 5.73 4.47
CA ILE A 703 -1.95 6.36 4.35
C ILE A 703 -2.05 7.90 4.40
N MET A 704 -2.67 8.43 5.47
CA MET A 704 -2.94 9.87 5.64
C MET A 704 -1.67 10.71 5.44
N SER A 705 -0.52 10.15 5.76
CA SER A 705 0.78 10.79 5.59
C SER A 705 1.17 11.11 4.14
N LEU A 706 0.53 10.52 3.14
CA LEU A 706 0.70 10.88 1.72
C LEU A 706 -0.19 12.03 1.26
N ILE A 707 -1.18 12.43 2.06
CA ILE A 707 -1.96 13.65 1.81
C ILE A 707 -1.22 14.82 2.46
N ASP A 708 -1.02 15.90 1.73
CA ASP A 708 -0.30 17.05 2.26
C ASP A 708 -1.05 17.69 3.45
N LEU A 709 -0.27 18.19 4.42
CA LEU A 709 -0.80 18.73 5.67
C LEU A 709 -1.76 19.92 5.48
N ASP A 710 -1.51 20.77 4.48
CA ASP A 710 -2.36 21.94 4.25
C ASP A 710 -3.74 21.53 3.74
N THR A 711 -3.79 20.50 2.89
CA THR A 711 -5.07 19.87 2.47
C THR A 711 -5.79 19.29 3.67
N MET A 712 -5.13 18.53 4.55
CA MET A 712 -5.78 17.93 5.71
C MET A 712 -6.26 18.96 6.74
N LYS A 713 -5.54 20.06 6.92
CA LYS A 713 -6.02 21.18 7.75
C LYS A 713 -7.27 21.85 7.16
N GLU A 714 -7.32 21.96 5.85
CA GLU A 714 -8.51 22.50 5.17
C GLU A 714 -9.70 21.54 5.27
N VAL A 715 -9.45 20.23 5.12
CA VAL A 715 -10.45 19.17 5.38
C VAL A 715 -11.00 19.31 6.81
N GLU A 716 -10.14 19.40 7.81
CA GLU A 716 -10.54 19.59 9.21
C GLU A 716 -11.43 20.82 9.38
N ARG A 717 -11.00 21.97 8.87
CA ARG A 717 -11.74 23.23 8.98
C ARG A 717 -13.12 23.15 8.36
N GLU A 718 -13.20 22.65 7.12
CA GLU A 718 -14.43 22.62 6.32
C GLU A 718 -15.44 21.61 6.84
N LEU A 719 -14.97 20.43 7.25
CA LEU A 719 -15.88 19.40 7.76
C LEU A 719 -16.40 19.75 9.16
N ARG A 720 -15.57 20.36 10.04
CA ARG A 720 -16.01 20.86 11.33
C ARG A 720 -16.99 22.02 11.23
N ALA A 721 -16.95 22.80 10.17
CA ALA A 721 -17.98 23.81 9.90
C ALA A 721 -19.36 23.18 9.58
N ILE A 722 -19.38 21.95 9.04
CA ILE A 722 -20.63 21.18 8.79
C ILE A 722 -21.05 20.41 10.04
N ASN A 723 -20.12 19.66 10.63
CA ASN A 723 -20.34 18.87 11.84
C ASN A 723 -19.17 19.12 12.82
N PRO A 724 -19.36 19.97 13.85
CA PRO A 724 -18.30 20.28 14.83
C PRO A 724 -17.75 19.07 15.58
N ARG A 725 -18.49 17.95 15.62
CA ARG A 725 -18.13 16.71 16.30
C ARG A 725 -17.48 15.69 15.38
N ILE A 726 -17.30 16.00 14.09
CA ILE A 726 -16.74 15.06 13.13
C ILE A 726 -15.36 14.56 13.57
N VAL A 727 -15.14 13.27 13.49
CA VAL A 727 -13.90 12.62 13.87
C VAL A 727 -13.03 12.39 12.64
N LEU A 728 -11.77 12.82 12.71
CA LEU A 728 -10.81 12.72 11.61
C LEU A 728 -9.53 12.08 12.14
N TYR A 729 -9.16 10.93 11.61
CA TYR A 729 -7.90 10.27 11.92
C TYR A 729 -7.45 9.40 10.76
N GLY A 730 -6.26 8.86 10.83
CA GLY A 730 -5.77 7.98 9.79
C GLY A 730 -4.39 7.42 10.07
N GLU A 731 -3.77 6.90 9.04
CA GLU A 731 -2.42 6.36 9.10
C GLU A 731 -1.41 7.48 8.94
N ALA A 732 -1.00 8.03 10.07
CA ALA A 732 -0.03 9.11 10.17
C ALA A 732 1.40 8.57 10.27
N TRP A 733 1.80 7.66 9.39
CA TRP A 733 3.13 7.04 9.42
C TRP A 733 4.21 8.02 8.97
N GLY A 734 5.37 8.00 9.61
CA GLY A 734 6.53 8.79 9.17
C GLY A 734 7.27 8.16 8.00
N GLY A 735 8.18 8.96 7.39
CA GLY A 735 9.10 8.45 6.36
C GLY A 735 8.53 8.38 4.94
N GLN A 736 7.38 9.01 4.68
CA GLN A 736 6.79 9.04 3.33
C GLN A 736 7.56 9.96 2.38
N ASN A 737 7.71 9.51 1.13
CA ASN A 737 8.42 10.27 0.10
C ASN A 737 7.46 11.21 -0.64
N LEU A 738 7.28 12.41 -0.08
CA LEU A 738 6.53 13.48 -0.72
C LEU A 738 7.43 14.35 -1.62
N PRO A 739 6.87 15.02 -2.64
CA PRO A 739 7.60 16.05 -3.38
C PRO A 739 8.24 17.10 -2.46
N PRO A 740 9.44 17.60 -2.83
CA PRO A 740 10.13 18.62 -2.04
C PRO A 740 9.26 19.84 -1.74
N GLY A 741 9.27 20.31 -0.50
CA GLY A 741 8.52 21.47 -0.04
C GLY A 741 7.13 21.16 0.53
N LEU A 742 6.59 19.96 0.34
CA LEU A 742 5.35 19.53 0.97
C LEU A 742 5.62 18.97 2.38
N LYS A 743 4.66 19.16 3.27
CA LYS A 743 4.65 18.54 4.60
C LYS A 743 3.69 17.36 4.61
N SER A 744 4.18 16.23 5.10
CA SER A 744 3.40 15.03 5.36
C SER A 744 2.39 15.25 6.48
N THR A 745 1.25 14.59 6.43
CA THR A 745 0.29 14.53 7.54
C THR A 745 0.63 13.32 8.44
N ASP A 746 1.83 13.33 9.00
CA ASP A 746 2.36 12.30 9.89
C ASP A 746 2.21 12.70 11.38
N LYS A 747 2.61 11.76 12.28
CA LYS A 747 2.53 11.97 13.74
C LYS A 747 3.22 13.23 14.25
N GLU A 748 4.29 13.66 13.60
CA GLU A 748 4.99 14.87 13.98
C GLU A 748 4.18 16.13 13.62
N ASN A 749 3.62 16.14 12.42
CA ASN A 749 2.97 17.31 11.83
C ASN A 749 1.49 17.48 12.24
N VAL A 750 0.82 16.43 12.70
CA VAL A 750 -0.57 16.53 13.21
C VAL A 750 -0.66 17.17 14.60
N ARG A 751 0.46 17.42 15.28
CA ARG A 751 0.47 18.14 16.55
C ARG A 751 -0.15 19.52 16.40
N GLY A 752 -1.07 19.86 17.29
CA GLY A 752 -1.78 21.15 17.24
C GLY A 752 -2.95 21.20 16.26
N THR A 753 -3.31 20.09 15.62
CA THR A 753 -4.56 19.88 14.90
C THR A 753 -5.51 19.01 15.74
N HIS A 754 -6.71 18.73 15.23
CA HIS A 754 -7.61 17.72 15.80
C HIS A 754 -7.57 16.40 15.00
N LEU A 755 -6.57 16.24 14.15
CA LEU A 755 -6.36 14.99 13.39
C LEU A 755 -5.74 13.94 14.32
N GLY A 756 -6.35 12.77 14.39
CA GLY A 756 -5.84 11.62 15.11
C GLY A 756 -4.96 10.72 14.23
N GLY A 757 -4.20 9.85 14.87
CA GLY A 757 -3.40 8.82 14.18
C GLY A 757 -3.42 7.49 14.92
N PHE A 758 -3.25 6.40 14.19
CA PHE A 758 -3.09 5.09 14.80
C PHE A 758 -1.85 5.03 15.68
N ASN A 759 -2.01 4.48 16.89
CA ASN A 759 -0.99 4.40 17.91
C ASN A 759 -0.31 3.02 17.89
N ASP A 760 0.59 2.80 16.92
CA ASP A 760 1.39 1.59 16.82
C ASP A 760 2.33 1.38 18.03
N ASN A 761 2.68 2.44 18.77
CA ASN A 761 3.44 2.32 20.02
C ASN A 761 2.67 1.47 21.05
N VAL A 762 1.34 1.64 21.13
CA VAL A 762 0.48 0.82 22.01
C VAL A 762 0.45 -0.62 21.52
N ARG A 763 0.20 -0.84 20.23
CA ARG A 763 0.19 -2.17 19.63
C ARG A 763 1.50 -2.91 19.93
N ASP A 764 2.62 -2.28 19.58
CA ASP A 764 3.94 -2.91 19.68
C ASP A 764 4.37 -3.13 21.13
N ALA A 765 3.98 -2.25 22.07
CA ALA A 765 4.23 -2.44 23.49
C ALA A 765 3.40 -3.57 24.11
N PHE A 766 2.15 -3.74 23.67
CA PHE A 766 1.22 -4.67 24.31
C PHE A 766 1.30 -6.08 23.69
N ILE A 767 1.29 -6.20 22.35
CA ILE A 767 1.25 -7.50 21.66
C ILE A 767 2.45 -7.77 20.74
N GLY A 768 3.39 -6.82 20.61
CA GLY A 768 4.58 -6.94 19.77
C GLY A 768 4.41 -6.48 18.35
N SER A 769 5.54 -6.36 17.65
CA SER A 769 5.60 -5.88 16.28
C SER A 769 4.89 -6.83 15.31
N GLN A 770 4.17 -6.28 14.36
CA GLN A 770 3.57 -7.03 13.25
C GLN A 770 4.59 -7.33 12.14
N PHE A 771 5.66 -6.53 12.05
CA PHE A 771 6.73 -6.74 11.06
C PHE A 771 7.71 -7.85 11.47
N ASP A 772 7.86 -8.09 12.79
CA ASP A 772 8.52 -9.28 13.33
C ASP A 772 7.47 -10.15 14.03
N LYS A 773 6.90 -11.08 13.29
CA LYS A 773 5.80 -11.93 13.73
C LYS A 773 6.14 -12.76 14.99
N ASN A 774 7.43 -13.04 15.23
CA ASN A 774 7.91 -13.80 16.38
C ASN A 774 8.21 -12.93 17.60
N LYS A 775 8.26 -11.60 17.45
CA LYS A 775 8.57 -10.71 18.56
C LYS A 775 7.43 -10.69 19.55
N ARG A 776 7.77 -11.09 20.78
CA ARG A 776 6.87 -11.05 21.94
C ARG A 776 6.84 -9.66 22.56
N ALA A 777 5.82 -9.40 23.35
CA ALA A 777 5.66 -8.16 24.10
C ALA A 777 4.93 -8.42 25.42
N PHE A 778 4.46 -7.36 26.07
CA PHE A 778 3.98 -7.38 27.44
C PHE A 778 2.99 -8.52 27.75
N VAL A 779 1.95 -8.72 26.94
CA VAL A 779 0.93 -9.76 27.25
C VAL A 779 1.50 -11.20 27.23
N GLU A 780 2.62 -11.40 26.52
CA GLU A 780 3.23 -12.71 26.37
C GLU A 780 4.34 -13.01 27.39
N ASP A 781 5.18 -12.02 27.70
CA ASP A 781 6.37 -12.22 28.54
C ASP A 781 6.66 -11.10 29.55
N GLY A 782 5.78 -10.10 29.64
CA GLY A 782 5.95 -8.99 30.57
C GLY A 782 7.04 -7.98 30.18
N SER A 783 7.55 -8.03 28.94
CA SER A 783 8.61 -7.12 28.47
C SER A 783 8.09 -5.73 28.14
N GLY A 784 9.00 -4.76 27.95
CA GLY A 784 8.68 -3.42 27.43
C GLY A 784 7.93 -2.49 28.38
N ILE A 785 8.08 -2.64 29.70
CA ILE A 785 7.31 -1.94 30.74
C ILE A 785 7.23 -0.41 30.53
N GLU A 786 8.33 0.24 30.16
CA GLU A 786 8.32 1.69 29.95
C GLU A 786 7.48 2.10 28.73
N MET A 787 7.55 1.34 27.63
CA MET A 787 6.70 1.57 26.47
C MET A 787 5.22 1.31 26.80
N VAL A 788 4.96 0.29 27.61
CA VAL A 788 3.62 0.01 28.13
C VAL A 788 3.08 1.19 28.95
N LYS A 789 3.87 1.78 29.84
CA LYS A 789 3.48 2.95 30.62
C LYS A 789 3.15 4.14 29.71
N HIS A 790 3.99 4.42 28.70
CA HIS A 790 3.72 5.45 27.69
C HIS A 790 2.41 5.18 26.94
N GLY A 791 2.16 3.93 26.57
CA GLY A 791 0.90 3.51 25.92
C GLY A 791 -0.32 3.75 26.82
N ILE A 792 -0.24 3.41 28.11
CA ILE A 792 -1.31 3.65 29.09
C ILE A 792 -1.60 5.16 29.24
N GLU A 793 -0.57 6.00 29.19
CA GLU A 793 -0.71 7.46 29.18
C GLU A 793 -1.27 8.01 27.84
N GLY A 794 -1.50 7.20 26.79
CA GLY A 794 -1.95 7.63 25.46
C GLY A 794 -0.87 8.33 24.65
N ASN A 795 0.41 8.06 24.92
CA ASN A 795 1.59 8.62 24.22
C ASN A 795 1.61 10.17 24.14
N TRP A 796 0.99 10.86 25.12
CA TRP A 796 0.92 12.33 25.09
C TRP A 796 2.30 13.00 25.19
N ARG A 797 3.28 12.31 25.77
CA ARG A 797 4.66 12.79 25.88
C ARG A 797 5.40 12.71 24.55
N ASP A 798 4.98 11.79 23.70
CA ASP A 798 5.65 11.49 22.44
C ASP A 798 5.08 12.32 21.29
N TRP A 799 3.93 11.90 20.73
CA TRP A 799 3.38 12.49 19.51
C TRP A 799 1.94 13.01 19.63
N ALA A 800 1.14 12.49 20.56
CA ALA A 800 -0.29 12.79 20.70
C ALA A 800 -0.54 13.79 21.85
N PRO A 801 -0.35 15.10 21.66
CA PRO A 801 -0.48 16.10 22.75
C PRO A 801 -1.87 16.16 23.37
N THR A 802 -2.86 15.59 22.74
CA THR A 802 -4.19 15.37 23.31
C THR A 802 -4.57 13.90 23.22
N PRO A 803 -5.23 13.31 24.24
CA PRO A 803 -5.65 11.91 24.19
C PRO A 803 -6.58 11.59 23.01
N ALA A 804 -7.35 12.57 22.55
CA ALA A 804 -8.26 12.44 21.42
C ALA A 804 -7.54 12.13 20.08
N GLN A 805 -6.22 12.38 19.99
CA GLN A 805 -5.43 12.10 18.79
C GLN A 805 -4.89 10.67 18.75
N ALA A 806 -4.81 9.97 19.89
CA ALA A 806 -4.26 8.63 19.98
C ALA A 806 -5.34 7.57 19.75
N ILE A 807 -5.36 6.96 18.56
CA ILE A 807 -6.22 5.81 18.25
C ILE A 807 -5.47 4.55 18.68
N ASN A 808 -5.77 4.07 19.88
CA ASN A 808 -5.10 2.91 20.48
C ASN A 808 -5.72 1.62 19.95
N PHE A 809 -4.91 0.73 19.43
CA PHE A 809 -5.35 -0.54 18.85
C PHE A 809 -4.37 -1.68 19.20
N LEU A 810 -4.84 -2.91 19.13
CA LEU A 810 -4.01 -4.10 19.22
C LEU A 810 -3.79 -4.70 17.83
N SER A 811 -4.82 -4.75 17.01
CA SER A 811 -4.73 -5.11 15.60
C SER A 811 -5.82 -4.38 14.80
N CYS A 812 -5.75 -4.47 13.48
CA CYS A 812 -6.73 -3.95 12.53
C CYS A 812 -6.86 -4.94 11.36
N HIS A 813 -7.51 -4.54 10.27
CA HIS A 813 -7.63 -5.40 9.08
C HIS A 813 -6.26 -5.78 8.48
N ASP A 814 -5.27 -4.88 8.56
CA ASP A 814 -3.88 -5.10 8.13
C ASP A 814 -3.12 -6.01 9.09
N ASN A 815 -2.21 -6.81 8.53
CA ASN A 815 -1.34 -7.71 9.25
C ASN A 815 -2.11 -8.85 9.98
N LEU A 816 -1.48 -9.41 11.03
CA LEU A 816 -2.07 -10.53 11.76
C LEU A 816 -3.15 -10.05 12.74
N VAL A 817 -4.27 -10.77 12.81
CA VAL A 817 -5.21 -10.66 13.94
C VAL A 817 -4.55 -11.13 15.23
N ILE A 818 -5.00 -10.66 16.41
CA ILE A 818 -4.34 -10.94 17.71
C ILE A 818 -4.18 -12.45 17.93
N TRP A 819 -5.21 -13.24 17.68
CA TRP A 819 -5.16 -14.69 17.85
C TRP A 819 -4.05 -15.35 17.05
N ASP A 820 -3.93 -14.99 15.79
CA ASP A 820 -2.91 -15.55 14.89
C ASP A 820 -1.51 -15.06 15.26
N LYS A 821 -1.37 -13.81 15.67
CA LYS A 821 -0.11 -13.25 16.18
C LYS A 821 0.40 -14.01 17.40
N LEU A 822 -0.46 -14.23 18.40
CA LEU A 822 -0.10 -14.98 19.61
C LEU A 822 0.24 -16.44 19.31
N LYS A 823 -0.48 -17.06 18.37
CA LYS A 823 -0.20 -18.44 17.94
C LYS A 823 1.16 -18.58 17.26
N ILE A 824 1.60 -17.58 16.52
CA ILE A 824 2.90 -17.55 15.83
C ILE A 824 4.01 -17.24 16.84
N SER A 825 3.87 -16.19 17.64
CA SER A 825 4.92 -15.73 18.57
C SER A 825 5.12 -16.65 19.79
N LYS A 826 4.05 -17.36 20.21
CA LYS A 826 4.08 -18.29 21.35
C LYS A 826 3.41 -19.63 21.00
N PRO A 827 3.97 -20.43 20.07
CA PRO A 827 3.32 -21.62 19.51
C PRO A 827 3.07 -22.72 20.55
N ALA A 828 3.72 -22.67 21.71
CA ALA A 828 3.50 -23.60 22.81
C ALA A 828 2.33 -23.20 23.72
N ALA A 829 1.74 -22.00 23.54
CA ALA A 829 0.63 -21.57 24.37
C ALA A 829 -0.63 -22.38 24.06
N THR A 830 -1.36 -22.74 25.08
CA THR A 830 -2.68 -23.34 24.94
C THR A 830 -3.72 -22.30 24.52
N GLU A 831 -4.85 -22.72 23.94
CA GLU A 831 -5.96 -21.81 23.61
C GLU A 831 -6.45 -21.02 24.84
N ALA A 832 -6.43 -21.66 26.02
CA ALA A 832 -6.80 -21.00 27.27
C ALA A 832 -5.82 -19.88 27.63
N GLU A 833 -4.51 -20.10 27.51
CA GLU A 833 -3.49 -19.08 27.76
C GLU A 833 -3.57 -17.96 26.75
N MET A 834 -3.80 -18.27 25.46
CA MET A 834 -3.98 -17.23 24.43
C MET A 834 -5.19 -16.32 24.77
N LYS A 835 -6.32 -16.90 25.20
CA LYS A 835 -7.47 -16.11 25.64
C LYS A 835 -7.16 -15.23 26.85
N GLU A 836 -6.41 -15.74 27.84
CA GLU A 836 -6.01 -14.91 28.99
C GLU A 836 -5.07 -13.76 28.57
N MET A 837 -4.13 -13.99 27.63
CA MET A 837 -3.31 -12.92 27.06
C MET A 837 -4.14 -11.88 26.29
N MET A 838 -5.18 -12.30 25.55
CA MET A 838 -6.10 -11.39 24.88
C MET A 838 -6.91 -10.57 25.89
N LYS A 839 -7.45 -11.19 26.96
CA LYS A 839 -8.15 -10.48 28.05
C LYS A 839 -7.25 -9.43 28.69
N LEU A 840 -5.98 -9.77 28.96
CA LEU A 840 -4.99 -8.83 29.48
C LEU A 840 -4.75 -7.66 28.52
N GLY A 841 -4.61 -7.95 27.21
CA GLY A 841 -4.49 -6.92 26.17
C GLY A 841 -5.70 -5.96 26.14
N TYR A 842 -6.93 -6.49 26.20
CA TYR A 842 -8.14 -5.67 26.25
C TYR A 842 -8.30 -4.88 27.55
N LEU A 843 -7.92 -5.45 28.69
CA LEU A 843 -7.88 -4.69 29.94
C LEU A 843 -6.97 -3.47 29.79
N MET A 844 -5.76 -3.67 29.28
CA MET A 844 -4.80 -2.58 29.08
C MET A 844 -5.31 -1.57 28.06
N LEU A 845 -5.83 -2.01 26.91
CA LEU A 845 -6.37 -1.14 25.86
C LEU A 845 -7.51 -0.26 26.40
N LEU A 846 -8.48 -0.86 27.09
CA LEU A 846 -9.72 -0.18 27.51
C LEU A 846 -9.55 0.64 28.81
N THR A 847 -8.46 0.44 29.57
CA THR A 847 -8.09 1.28 30.71
C THR A 847 -7.05 2.34 30.35
N SER A 848 -6.42 2.29 29.18
CA SER A 848 -5.49 3.31 28.68
C SER A 848 -6.21 4.59 28.28
N GLN A 849 -5.50 5.71 28.37
CA GLN A 849 -5.96 7.00 27.88
C GLN A 849 -5.85 7.03 26.34
N GLY A 850 -6.76 7.73 25.67
CA GLY A 850 -6.88 7.76 24.21
C GLY A 850 -8.20 7.12 23.72
N VAL A 851 -8.30 6.84 22.44
CA VAL A 851 -9.47 6.28 21.78
C VAL A 851 -9.23 4.80 21.52
N PRO A 852 -9.92 3.86 22.19
CA PRO A 852 -9.77 2.44 21.93
C PRO A 852 -10.42 2.03 20.60
N PHE A 853 -9.71 1.18 19.88
CA PHE A 853 -10.10 0.63 18.60
C PHE A 853 -9.98 -0.90 18.63
N LEU A 854 -11.01 -1.59 18.17
CA LEU A 854 -11.12 -3.04 18.13
C LEU A 854 -11.31 -3.50 16.67
N HIS A 855 -10.57 -4.49 16.25
CA HIS A 855 -10.83 -5.17 14.98
C HIS A 855 -11.97 -6.19 15.15
N GLY A 856 -12.93 -6.17 14.24
CA GLY A 856 -14.16 -6.93 14.40
C GLY A 856 -14.00 -8.44 14.45
N GLY A 857 -14.59 -9.05 15.48
CA GLY A 857 -14.52 -10.48 15.76
C GLY A 857 -13.39 -10.89 16.68
N GLU A 858 -12.43 -10.03 16.97
CA GLU A 858 -11.34 -10.37 17.88
C GLU A 858 -11.79 -10.57 19.32
N GLU A 859 -12.84 -9.92 19.75
CA GLU A 859 -13.44 -10.08 21.06
C GLU A 859 -14.02 -11.50 21.32
N PHE A 860 -13.98 -12.34 20.30
CA PHE A 860 -14.24 -13.78 20.41
C PHE A 860 -13.21 -14.64 19.62
N ALA A 861 -11.98 -14.13 19.52
CA ALA A 861 -10.83 -14.84 18.95
C ALA A 861 -10.99 -15.21 17.47
N ARG A 862 -11.41 -14.24 16.63
CA ARG A 862 -11.37 -14.35 15.17
C ARG A 862 -9.98 -14.74 14.70
N THR A 863 -9.89 -15.61 13.70
CA THR A 863 -8.65 -16.00 13.01
C THR A 863 -8.78 -15.74 11.53
N LYS A 864 -7.67 -15.37 10.89
CA LYS A 864 -7.48 -15.36 9.43
C LYS A 864 -6.49 -16.47 9.04
N PHE A 865 -6.34 -17.47 9.89
CA PHE A 865 -5.49 -18.67 9.72
C PHE A 865 -4.01 -18.33 9.45
N GLY A 866 -3.52 -17.22 10.03
CA GLY A 866 -2.14 -16.75 9.88
C GLY A 866 -1.89 -15.93 8.61
N ASN A 867 -2.94 -15.61 7.83
CA ASN A 867 -2.82 -14.74 6.68
C ASN A 867 -2.73 -13.27 7.17
N ASP A 868 -1.58 -12.65 6.94
CA ASP A 868 -1.28 -11.28 7.33
C ASP A 868 -1.55 -10.23 6.23
N ASN A 869 -1.94 -10.68 5.03
CA ASN A 869 -2.28 -9.79 3.93
C ASN A 869 -3.44 -10.39 3.12
N SER A 870 -4.63 -10.33 3.70
CA SER A 870 -5.82 -11.03 3.20
C SER A 870 -6.70 -10.20 2.25
N TYR A 871 -6.14 -9.10 1.66
CA TYR A 871 -6.91 -8.13 0.89
C TYR A 871 -7.69 -8.70 -0.31
N ASN A 872 -7.21 -9.80 -0.88
CA ASN A 872 -7.83 -10.51 -2.00
C ASN A 872 -8.02 -12.02 -1.71
N ALA A 873 -7.94 -12.40 -0.44
CA ALA A 873 -8.19 -13.79 -0.04
C ALA A 873 -9.70 -14.10 -0.07
N SER A 874 -10.03 -15.39 -0.05
CA SER A 874 -11.45 -15.82 -0.09
C SER A 874 -12.25 -15.39 1.14
N ASP A 875 -13.58 -15.42 1.00
CA ASP A 875 -14.49 -15.21 2.14
C ASP A 875 -14.14 -16.10 3.34
N SER A 876 -13.78 -17.38 3.12
CA SER A 876 -13.44 -18.32 4.19
C SER A 876 -12.22 -17.92 5.03
N ILE A 877 -11.37 -17.02 4.54
CA ILE A 877 -10.27 -16.42 5.32
C ILE A 877 -10.73 -15.15 6.04
N ASN A 878 -11.59 -14.37 5.38
CA ASN A 878 -11.95 -13.04 5.84
C ASN A 878 -13.26 -12.97 6.64
N GLU A 879 -14.16 -13.94 6.50
CA GLU A 879 -15.47 -13.94 7.16
C GLU A 879 -15.36 -13.94 8.69
N VAL A 880 -16.36 -13.36 9.32
CA VAL A 880 -16.55 -13.47 10.78
C VAL A 880 -17.33 -14.72 11.07
N ASP A 881 -16.66 -15.76 11.57
CA ASP A 881 -17.31 -16.98 12.06
C ASP A 881 -17.97 -16.74 13.42
N TRP A 882 -19.27 -16.57 13.44
CA TRP A 882 -20.04 -16.30 14.65
C TRP A 882 -20.13 -17.51 15.60
N SER A 883 -19.75 -18.72 15.17
CA SER A 883 -19.64 -19.86 16.04
C SER A 883 -18.52 -19.70 17.08
N LEU A 884 -17.49 -18.91 16.75
CA LEU A 884 -16.40 -18.55 17.66
C LEU A 884 -16.91 -17.73 18.85
N LYS A 885 -17.95 -16.87 18.66
CA LYS A 885 -18.57 -16.15 19.78
C LYS A 885 -19.18 -17.10 20.80
N LYS A 886 -19.82 -18.19 20.35
CA LYS A 886 -20.31 -19.25 21.26
C LYS A 886 -19.17 -19.94 21.97
N LYS A 887 -18.12 -20.36 21.23
CA LYS A 887 -16.94 -21.06 21.77
C LYS A 887 -16.20 -20.21 22.80
N ASN A 888 -16.06 -18.93 22.55
CA ASN A 888 -15.27 -17.98 23.35
C ASN A 888 -16.14 -16.89 24.00
N TYR A 889 -17.33 -17.28 24.46
CA TYR A 889 -18.28 -16.34 25.05
C TYR A 889 -17.76 -15.65 26.32
N ASP A 890 -16.84 -16.30 27.02
CA ASP A 890 -16.12 -15.75 28.17
C ASP A 890 -15.23 -14.56 27.80
N LEU A 891 -14.54 -14.63 26.66
CA LEU A 891 -13.73 -13.54 26.13
C LEU A 891 -14.60 -12.37 25.65
N PHE A 892 -15.70 -12.67 24.94
CA PHE A 892 -16.68 -11.67 24.50
C PHE A 892 -17.27 -10.91 25.70
N THR A 893 -17.73 -11.62 26.72
CA THR A 893 -18.33 -11.00 27.91
C THR A 893 -17.33 -10.17 28.70
N TYR A 894 -16.07 -10.63 28.78
CA TYR A 894 -15.00 -9.89 29.44
C TYR A 894 -14.74 -8.54 28.74
N THR A 895 -14.65 -8.56 27.40
CA THR A 895 -14.46 -7.35 26.59
C THR A 895 -15.65 -6.40 26.71
N ARG A 896 -16.89 -6.92 26.65
CA ARG A 896 -18.12 -6.17 26.87
C ARG A 896 -18.13 -5.47 28.24
N ASP A 897 -17.75 -6.19 29.28
CA ASP A 897 -17.75 -5.66 30.64
C ASP A 897 -16.71 -4.55 30.83
N LEU A 898 -15.53 -4.67 30.20
CA LEU A 898 -14.53 -3.60 30.15
C LEU A 898 -15.04 -2.35 29.40
N ILE A 899 -15.72 -2.52 28.26
CA ILE A 899 -16.34 -1.42 27.53
C ILE A 899 -17.39 -0.72 28.42
N ALA A 900 -18.20 -1.49 29.11
CA ALA A 900 -19.22 -0.96 30.03
C ALA A 900 -18.57 -0.15 31.16
N LEU A 901 -17.49 -0.64 31.79
CA LEU A 901 -16.74 0.06 32.82
C LEU A 901 -16.12 1.37 32.28
N ARG A 902 -15.47 1.33 31.12
CA ARG A 902 -14.90 2.53 30.48
C ARG A 902 -15.99 3.60 30.22
N LYS A 903 -17.16 3.19 29.76
CA LYS A 903 -18.28 4.12 29.49
C LYS A 903 -18.86 4.70 30.77
N ALA A 904 -18.94 3.90 31.84
CA ALA A 904 -19.48 4.33 33.13
C ALA A 904 -18.52 5.27 33.88
N HIS A 905 -17.19 5.10 33.70
CA HIS A 905 -16.16 5.80 34.48
C HIS A 905 -15.29 6.70 33.60
N PRO A 906 -15.57 8.01 33.56
CA PRO A 906 -14.83 9.01 32.80
C PRO A 906 -13.33 9.06 33.08
N VAL A 907 -12.85 8.57 34.20
CA VAL A 907 -11.44 8.52 34.57
C VAL A 907 -10.58 7.71 33.58
N PHE A 908 -11.15 6.74 32.85
CA PHE A 908 -10.49 5.99 31.80
C PHE A 908 -10.44 6.72 30.45
N ARG A 909 -11.04 7.90 30.33
CA ARG A 909 -11.16 8.68 29.10
C ARG A 909 -11.00 10.18 29.37
N LEU A 910 -9.87 10.51 30.01
CA LEU A 910 -9.50 11.88 30.33
C LEU A 910 -9.31 12.69 29.02
N ARG A 911 -9.70 13.96 29.06
CA ARG A 911 -9.76 14.81 27.86
C ARG A 911 -8.52 15.66 27.62
N ALA A 912 -7.66 15.80 28.62
CA ALA A 912 -6.47 16.65 28.57
C ALA A 912 -5.24 15.95 29.17
N LYS A 913 -4.08 16.20 28.56
CA LYS A 913 -2.80 15.69 29.07
C LYS A 913 -2.48 16.14 30.47
N GLU A 914 -2.91 17.36 30.84
CA GLU A 914 -2.76 17.92 32.18
C GLU A 914 -3.48 17.06 33.24
N GLN A 915 -4.65 16.54 32.92
CA GLN A 915 -5.39 15.61 33.75
C GLN A 915 -4.64 14.28 33.89
N ILE A 916 -4.13 13.73 32.78
CA ILE A 916 -3.34 12.50 32.79
C ILE A 916 -2.09 12.68 33.65
N ALA A 917 -1.34 13.73 33.42
CA ALA A 917 -0.13 14.04 34.18
C ALA A 917 -0.38 14.26 35.66
N ALA A 918 -1.54 14.83 36.02
CA ALA A 918 -1.91 15.11 37.40
C ALA A 918 -2.47 13.90 38.16
N TRP A 919 -3.22 13.04 37.49
CA TRP A 919 -4.04 12.02 38.15
C TRP A 919 -3.59 10.58 37.94
N LEU A 920 -2.85 10.26 36.87
CA LEU A 920 -2.29 8.94 36.65
C LEU A 920 -0.92 8.79 37.34
N ARG A 921 -0.77 7.72 38.14
CA ARG A 921 0.47 7.40 38.86
C ARG A 921 0.81 5.96 38.70
N PHE A 922 2.02 5.63 38.24
CA PHE A 922 2.55 4.27 38.24
C PHE A 922 3.17 3.95 39.60
N HIS A 923 3.00 2.70 40.03
CA HIS A 923 3.55 2.17 41.28
C HIS A 923 4.59 1.10 40.97
N ASP A 924 5.63 1.06 41.80
CA ASP A 924 6.59 -0.03 41.74
C ASP A 924 5.97 -1.29 42.36
N THR A 925 5.92 -2.35 41.58
CA THR A 925 5.28 -3.61 41.97
C THR A 925 6.27 -4.58 42.61
N ASN A 926 7.60 -4.38 42.45
CA ASN A 926 8.65 -5.32 42.78
C ASN A 926 8.50 -6.71 42.13
N VAL A 927 7.60 -6.86 41.17
CA VAL A 927 7.33 -8.09 40.41
C VAL A 927 7.63 -7.82 38.93
N PRO A 928 8.66 -8.45 38.36
CA PRO A 928 8.97 -8.32 36.92
C PRO A 928 7.78 -8.73 36.05
N GLY A 929 7.59 -8.04 34.93
CA GLY A 929 6.51 -8.34 34.00
C GLY A 929 5.13 -7.85 34.45
N THR A 930 5.06 -6.89 35.35
CA THR A 930 3.79 -6.35 35.85
C THR A 930 3.73 -4.83 35.76
N VAL A 931 2.52 -4.28 35.66
CA VAL A 931 2.25 -2.84 35.72
C VAL A 931 1.10 -2.60 36.70
N MET A 932 1.29 -1.66 37.62
CA MET A 932 0.23 -1.15 38.48
C MET A 932 0.19 0.37 38.38
N PHE A 933 -1.00 0.89 38.21
CA PHE A 933 -1.21 2.35 38.24
C PHE A 933 -2.50 2.72 38.93
N THR A 934 -2.51 3.93 39.49
CA THR A 934 -3.71 4.54 40.04
C THR A 934 -4.13 5.74 39.25
N LEU A 935 -5.42 6.01 39.26
CA LEU A 935 -6.07 7.20 38.75
C LEU A 935 -6.83 7.88 39.89
N ASP A 936 -6.48 9.15 40.12
CA ASP A 936 -7.14 10.00 41.11
C ASP A 936 -7.99 11.01 40.35
N PRO A 937 -9.29 10.73 40.14
CA PRO A 937 -10.09 11.48 39.14
C PRO A 937 -10.39 12.92 39.54
N GLY A 938 -10.00 13.36 40.72
CA GLY A 938 -10.18 14.73 41.13
C GLY A 938 -11.64 15.20 40.99
N SER A 939 -11.89 16.12 40.08
CA SER A 939 -13.21 16.67 39.76
C SER A 939 -13.71 16.29 38.35
N VAL A 940 -13.43 15.10 37.87
CA VAL A 940 -13.96 14.64 36.55
C VAL A 940 -15.48 14.60 36.62
N PRO A 941 -16.20 15.34 35.77
CA PRO A 941 -17.68 15.32 35.78
C PRO A 941 -18.24 13.93 35.47
N GLY A 942 -19.16 13.46 36.29
CA GLY A 942 -19.80 12.16 36.13
C GLY A 942 -19.01 10.98 36.68
N GLU A 943 -17.80 11.17 37.24
CA GLU A 943 -17.08 10.12 37.94
C GLU A 943 -17.64 9.92 39.36
N THR A 944 -17.83 8.64 39.70
CA THR A 944 -18.36 8.23 41.00
C THR A 944 -17.31 7.57 41.93
N TRP A 945 -16.20 7.12 41.35
CA TRP A 945 -15.11 6.52 42.09
C TRP A 945 -14.11 7.60 42.55
N LYS A 946 -13.64 7.54 43.80
CA LYS A 946 -12.65 8.48 44.33
C LYS A 946 -11.23 8.15 43.87
N HIS A 947 -10.91 6.88 43.87
CA HIS A 947 -9.60 6.36 43.40
C HIS A 947 -9.84 5.08 42.59
N VAL A 948 -9.05 4.86 41.60
CA VAL A 948 -9.02 3.66 40.77
C VAL A 948 -7.62 3.09 40.80
N CYS A 949 -7.49 1.77 40.96
CA CYS A 949 -6.24 1.05 40.81
C CYS A 949 -6.41 -0.04 39.75
N VAL A 950 -5.51 -0.06 38.75
CA VAL A 950 -5.45 -1.09 37.72
C VAL A 950 -4.14 -1.83 37.86
N ILE A 951 -4.24 -3.17 37.85
CA ILE A 951 -3.11 -4.10 37.93
C ILE A 951 -3.13 -4.97 36.68
N ALA A 952 -2.01 -5.02 35.98
CA ALA A 952 -1.78 -5.92 34.83
C ALA A 952 -0.60 -6.84 35.17
N ASN A 953 -0.85 -8.15 35.24
CA ASN A 953 0.13 -9.17 35.60
C ASN A 953 0.44 -10.09 34.41
N SER A 954 1.59 -9.89 33.79
CA SER A 954 2.12 -10.76 32.73
C SER A 954 3.34 -11.57 33.20
N ALA A 955 3.62 -11.61 34.51
CA ALA A 955 4.71 -12.40 35.07
C ALA A 955 4.53 -13.92 34.81
N ASP A 956 5.62 -14.67 34.82
CA ASP A 956 5.62 -16.11 34.54
C ASP A 956 5.26 -16.98 35.78
N ALA A 957 4.88 -16.39 36.90
CA ALA A 957 4.40 -17.06 38.08
C ALA A 957 2.91 -17.38 38.00
N THR A 958 2.41 -18.35 38.76
CA THR A 958 0.97 -18.70 38.78
C THR A 958 0.08 -17.56 39.27
N SER A 959 0.59 -16.75 40.21
CA SER A 959 -0.01 -15.50 40.67
C SER A 959 1.05 -14.67 41.41
N SER A 960 0.74 -13.38 41.61
CA SER A 960 1.61 -12.45 42.33
C SER A 960 0.80 -11.61 43.32
N ASP A 961 1.42 -11.26 44.44
CA ASP A 961 0.85 -10.40 45.43
C ASP A 961 1.23 -8.94 45.18
N PHE A 962 0.25 -8.04 45.21
CA PHE A 962 0.43 -6.61 44.98
C PHE A 962 0.03 -5.84 46.23
N THR A 963 0.92 -4.98 46.70
CA THR A 963 0.62 -4.07 47.79
C THR A 963 -0.22 -2.90 47.29
N LEU A 964 -1.43 -2.77 47.80
CA LEU A 964 -2.34 -1.68 47.40
C LEU A 964 -2.02 -0.39 48.18
N PRO A 965 -2.29 0.77 47.60
CA PRO A 965 -2.32 2.02 48.34
C PRO A 965 -3.30 1.91 49.53
N ALA A 966 -3.07 2.74 50.57
CA ALA A 966 -3.86 2.69 51.80
C ALA A 966 -5.38 2.83 51.59
N GLY A 967 -6.14 2.13 52.39
CA GLY A 967 -7.62 2.14 52.41
C GLY A 967 -8.24 0.85 51.89
N GLN A 968 -9.57 0.83 51.91
CA GLN A 968 -10.36 -0.29 51.45
C GLN A 968 -10.68 -0.18 49.95
N TRP A 969 -10.45 -1.26 49.19
CA TRP A 969 -10.64 -1.30 47.78
C TRP A 969 -11.72 -2.32 47.40
N HIS A 970 -12.69 -1.88 46.58
CA HIS A 970 -13.69 -2.72 45.96
C HIS A 970 -13.16 -3.28 44.64
N VAL A 971 -13.37 -4.55 44.38
CA VAL A 971 -12.98 -5.16 43.09
C VAL A 971 -14.08 -4.96 42.09
N ALA A 972 -13.82 -4.20 41.01
CA ALA A 972 -14.77 -3.96 39.94
C ALA A 972 -14.68 -5.05 38.87
N LEU A 973 -13.45 -5.52 38.56
CA LEU A 973 -13.19 -6.52 37.51
C LEU A 973 -11.98 -7.37 37.92
N ASP A 974 -12.05 -8.66 37.67
CA ASP A 974 -10.91 -9.59 37.79
C ASP A 974 -10.80 -10.51 36.56
N ALA A 975 -9.98 -11.56 36.60
CA ALA A 975 -9.78 -12.49 35.47
C ALA A 975 -11.05 -13.15 34.94
N SER A 976 -12.13 -13.18 35.72
CA SER A 976 -13.43 -13.76 35.33
C SER A 976 -14.39 -12.76 34.68
N GLY A 977 -14.06 -11.47 34.71
CA GLY A 977 -14.90 -10.37 34.25
C GLY A 977 -15.36 -9.46 35.35
N ALA A 978 -16.47 -8.72 35.13
CA ALA A 978 -17.04 -7.80 36.12
C ALA A 978 -17.53 -8.56 37.37
N VAL A 979 -17.12 -8.10 38.55
CA VAL A 979 -17.48 -8.68 39.84
C VAL A 979 -18.87 -8.21 40.23
N LYS A 980 -19.80 -9.16 40.37
CA LYS A 980 -21.20 -8.85 40.69
C LYS A 980 -21.46 -8.74 42.18
N ASP A 981 -20.75 -9.54 42.96
CA ASP A 981 -20.88 -9.53 44.41
C ASP A 981 -19.81 -8.60 45.01
N GLU A 982 -20.18 -7.84 46.04
CA GLU A 982 -19.26 -6.91 46.68
C GLU A 982 -18.04 -7.67 47.28
N ARG A 983 -16.88 -7.40 46.72
CA ARG A 983 -15.61 -7.95 47.19
C ARG A 983 -14.67 -6.78 47.57
N VAL A 984 -14.36 -6.73 48.87
CA VAL A 984 -13.48 -5.72 49.47
C VAL A 984 -12.13 -6.34 49.82
N VAL A 985 -11.06 -5.63 49.52
CA VAL A 985 -9.67 -6.00 49.84
C VAL A 985 -8.93 -4.82 50.45
N GLU A 986 -7.95 -5.09 51.27
CA GLU A 986 -7.12 -4.08 51.95
C GLU A 986 -5.67 -4.57 52.06
N GLY A 987 -4.70 -3.68 51.91
CA GLY A 987 -3.29 -3.98 52.07
C GLY A 987 -2.69 -4.77 50.91
N THR A 988 -3.05 -6.03 50.70
CA THR A 988 -2.47 -6.86 49.63
C THR A 988 -3.56 -7.60 48.87
N VAL A 989 -3.38 -7.71 47.54
CA VAL A 989 -4.25 -8.48 46.67
C VAL A 989 -3.43 -9.42 45.80
N ASN A 990 -3.94 -10.67 45.65
CA ASN A 990 -3.33 -11.64 44.74
C ASN A 990 -3.96 -11.56 43.35
N VAL A 991 -3.14 -11.43 42.33
CA VAL A 991 -3.56 -11.41 40.91
C VAL A 991 -2.91 -12.55 40.14
N ARG A 992 -3.73 -13.33 39.44
CA ARG A 992 -3.25 -14.43 38.58
C ARG A 992 -2.32 -13.91 37.48
N TYR A 993 -1.44 -14.82 37.02
CA TYR A 993 -0.62 -14.55 35.86
C TYR A 993 -1.48 -14.42 34.58
N LYS A 994 -0.99 -13.69 33.59
CA LYS A 994 -1.69 -13.38 32.32
C LYS A 994 -3.10 -12.81 32.54
N SER A 995 -3.27 -12.03 33.61
CA SER A 995 -4.57 -11.42 33.91
C SER A 995 -4.38 -10.03 34.54
N GLY A 996 -5.48 -9.39 34.84
CA GLY A 996 -5.45 -8.10 35.54
C GLY A 996 -6.65 -7.90 36.43
N MET A 997 -6.64 -6.78 37.12
CA MET A 997 -7.69 -6.40 38.08
C MET A 997 -7.93 -4.90 38.04
N ILE A 998 -9.20 -4.52 38.14
CA ILE A 998 -9.62 -3.13 38.35
C ILE A 998 -10.23 -3.01 39.73
N LEU A 999 -9.68 -2.13 40.55
CA LEU A 999 -10.15 -1.83 41.89
C LEU A 999 -10.52 -0.34 42.04
N TYR A 1000 -11.43 -0.04 42.97
CA TYR A 1000 -11.84 1.34 43.20
C TYR A 1000 -12.14 1.62 44.69
N GLN A 1001 -12.07 2.88 45.06
CA GLN A 1001 -12.56 3.41 46.36
C GLN A 1001 -13.79 4.29 46.11
N ARG A 1002 -14.73 4.22 47.05
CA ARG A 1002 -15.97 5.01 47.01
C ARG A 1002 -15.78 6.43 47.56
#